data_c6dd36a288d33a703dbabb35b040e9c6
#
_entry.id   c6dd36a288d33a703dbabb35b040e9c6
#
_cell.length_a   1.000
_cell.length_b   1.000
_cell.length_c   1.000
_cell.angle_alpha   90.00
_cell.angle_beta   90.00
_cell.angle_gamma   90.00
#
_symmetry.space_group_name_H-M   'P 1'
#
loop_
_entity.id
_entity.type
_entity.pdbx_description
1 polymer ?
#
loop_
_entity_poly.entity_id
_entity_poly.type
_entity_poly.pdbx_seq_one_letter_code
_entity_poly.pdbx_strand_id
1 'polypeptide(L)'
;MKHYPHLVCIVLILMLLSISKVCCGHIITPSPYGALPLKQGENTKSDIIEKIDTTTLNDNLEEVVVVSNHKGKEGRATAPLQILTDETLKGLNAIQVADAVKHFSGVMVKDYGGIGGLKTVSVRSLGASHTAVSYDGIAVSDAQNGQIDISRFSLDNVDMVSLSNGQSDQIFQPARQYASAAVLNITTMAPRFDKCAVNGKVMLRGGSFGLINPSLYVAGKLNKYLSMTASGEWMSAHGRYPYVMHYGNTSHKTPPSPSGTPPKTGGEYKGDSTSIEIRQNTDVENLRTEMALYGSDSVQSGYIKGYYYQSERGLPGATIFYNTLNFSSQRIWDRSAFVQGHYERNFNNIVALQLNAKYNYTFTHYLDPMYLGSEGKDENRYTQNEYYVSGSVVYRPIGGLSFNLSQDGIINTLNTDLENFTSPTRYTSLTAIAGKYVNNWVMATASVLITAMKDMMEDGSKEQERFKASPYISIAFKPFKNVDFRVRTFYKNIFRLPTFNDLYYGKVGNRDLLPETTNQYNVGLTFQHSITEYVPLLALSCDVYHNDVRNKIVAYPTKNIYTWTMLNYGRVSITGLDFTGDLEVALHPDFTITLGATYTYNRALNVTNPSDRDYRHQIPYTPRISGSGKAGIKTPWFSINYSLVWSGHRYAVNQNYKENRVEGYFDHSLSASHEFEIKNEHKIGVNIECLNLTNVNYCVVRYFPMPGRSWRGTIYWKF
;
A
#
# COMPACT_ATOMS: atom_id res chain seq x y z
N MET A 1 23.38 -22.60 -0.78
CA MET A 1 22.62 -23.50 0.12
C MET A 1 21.36 -23.97 -0.64
N LYS A 2 21.51 -24.99 -1.47
CA LYS A 2 20.41 -25.69 -2.12
C LYS A 2 19.99 -26.84 -1.20
N HIS A 3 18.72 -26.98 -0.91
CA HIS A 3 18.00 -28.01 -0.17
C HIS A 3 17.53 -27.61 1.23
N TYR A 4 16.26 -27.09 1.30
CA TYR A 4 15.39 -27.34 2.46
C TYR A 4 13.89 -26.97 2.20
N PRO A 5 13.31 -27.13 0.98
CA PRO A 5 11.87 -26.98 0.83
C PRO A 5 11.08 -28.09 1.53
N HIS A 6 11.66 -29.31 1.62
CA HIS A 6 11.00 -30.46 2.26
C HIS A 6 10.93 -30.33 3.78
N LEU A 7 11.86 -29.63 4.42
CA LEU A 7 11.86 -29.48 5.88
C LEU A 7 10.75 -28.54 6.35
N VAL A 8 10.46 -27.48 5.59
CA VAL A 8 9.37 -26.54 5.88
C VAL A 8 8.00 -27.23 5.72
N CYS A 9 7.82 -28.05 4.68
CA CYS A 9 6.61 -28.85 4.52
C CYS A 9 6.43 -29.89 5.63
N ILE A 10 7.52 -30.55 6.05
CA ILE A 10 7.49 -31.54 7.12
C ILE A 10 7.21 -30.88 8.48
N VAL A 11 7.78 -29.73 8.77
CA VAL A 11 7.49 -28.96 9.99
C VAL A 11 6.04 -28.46 10.00
N LEU A 12 5.52 -27.97 8.88
CA LEU A 12 4.11 -27.61 8.73
C LEU A 12 3.17 -28.80 8.93
N ILE A 13 3.47 -29.97 8.37
CA ILE A 13 2.70 -31.21 8.54
C ILE A 13 2.77 -31.73 9.98
N LEU A 14 3.94 -31.67 10.62
CA LEU A 14 4.10 -32.08 12.02
C LEU A 14 3.41 -31.10 12.99
N MET A 15 3.39 -29.80 12.72
CA MET A 15 2.58 -28.83 13.47
C MET A 15 1.07 -29.09 13.28
N LEU A 16 0.61 -29.40 12.08
CA LEU A 16 -0.80 -29.76 11.81
C LEU A 16 -1.23 -31.02 12.58
N LEU A 17 -0.37 -32.04 12.69
CA LEU A 17 -0.64 -33.27 13.42
C LEU A 17 -0.64 -33.07 14.95
N SER A 18 0.11 -32.10 15.47
CA SER A 18 0.10 -31.77 16.91
C SER A 18 -1.09 -30.91 17.32
N ILE A 19 -1.58 -30.03 16.45
CA ILE A 19 -2.77 -29.19 16.69
C ILE A 19 -4.06 -30.03 16.74
N SER A 20 -4.15 -31.11 15.93
CA SER A 20 -5.32 -32.00 15.93
C SER A 20 -5.53 -32.76 17.26
N LYS A 21 -4.48 -32.91 18.07
CA LYS A 21 -4.59 -33.55 19.40
C LYS A 21 -4.99 -32.60 20.53
N VAL A 22 -4.86 -31.29 20.34
CA VAL A 22 -5.23 -30.29 21.36
C VAL A 22 -6.71 -29.93 21.33
N CYS A 23 -7.38 -30.11 20.20
CA CYS A 23 -8.82 -29.82 20.06
C CYS A 23 -9.77 -30.88 20.64
N CYS A 24 -9.28 -32.04 21.14
CA CYS A 24 -10.12 -33.14 21.66
C CYS A 24 -10.07 -33.36 23.18
N GLY A 25 -9.59 -32.38 23.97
CA GLY A 25 -9.54 -32.51 25.44
C GLY A 25 -10.79 -31.89 26.11
N HIS A 26 -11.84 -32.66 26.29
CA HIS A 26 -12.94 -32.31 27.20
C HIS A 26 -12.46 -32.31 28.65
N ILE A 27 -12.52 -31.16 29.32
CA ILE A 27 -12.54 -31.10 30.78
C ILE A 27 -13.94 -30.68 31.21
N ILE A 28 -14.67 -31.66 31.73
CA ILE A 28 -15.97 -31.48 32.38
C ILE A 28 -15.65 -31.10 33.84
N THR A 29 -16.06 -29.94 34.31
CA THR A 29 -16.26 -29.65 35.71
C THR A 29 -17.66 -29.05 35.92
N PRO A 30 -18.45 -29.55 36.87
CA PRO A 30 -19.80 -29.09 37.06
C PRO A 30 -19.87 -27.82 37.88
N SER A 31 -20.72 -26.88 37.42
CA SER A 31 -21.12 -25.69 38.15
C SER A 31 -22.32 -25.99 39.02
N PRO A 32 -22.42 -25.50 40.25
CA PRO A 32 -23.66 -25.41 40.98
C PRO A 32 -24.12 -23.94 41.05
N TYR A 33 -25.41 -23.79 40.88
CA TYR A 33 -26.35 -22.72 41.21
C TYR A 33 -27.02 -21.96 40.05
N GLY A 34 -28.26 -22.34 39.86
CA GLY A 34 -29.51 -21.63 40.05
C GLY A 34 -29.82 -20.53 39.04
N ALA A 35 -30.59 -20.90 37.99
CA ALA A 35 -31.25 -19.92 37.11
C ALA A 35 -32.54 -19.42 37.73
N LEU A 36 -32.80 -18.10 37.66
CA LEU A 36 -34.14 -17.50 37.76
C LEU A 36 -34.47 -16.78 36.43
N PRO A 37 -35.70 -16.91 35.92
CA PRO A 37 -36.06 -16.37 34.62
C PRO A 37 -36.46 -14.91 34.72
N LEU A 38 -35.94 -14.06 33.81
CA LEU A 38 -36.44 -12.70 33.59
C LEU A 38 -37.45 -12.70 32.44
N LYS A 39 -38.61 -12.13 32.74
CA LYS A 39 -39.79 -11.96 31.89
C LYS A 39 -39.47 -11.11 30.65
N GLN A 40 -40.07 -11.52 29.54
CA GLN A 40 -40.33 -10.69 28.38
C GLN A 40 -41.05 -9.39 28.70
N GLY A 41 -40.59 -8.31 28.16
CA GLY A 41 -41.28 -7.03 28.12
C GLY A 41 -41.05 -6.39 26.76
N GLU A 42 -42.15 -6.03 26.11
CA GLU A 42 -42.28 -5.58 24.74
C GLU A 42 -41.62 -4.25 24.42
N ASN A 43 -41.09 -4.21 23.26
CA ASN A 43 -40.94 -3.15 22.22
C ASN A 43 -41.22 -1.68 22.48
N THR A 44 -40.28 -0.85 22.07
CA THR A 44 -40.55 0.21 21.09
C THR A 44 -39.29 0.56 20.29
N LYS A 45 -39.40 0.41 18.98
CA LYS A 45 -38.36 0.54 17.95
C LYS A 45 -38.02 2.00 17.55
N SER A 46 -38.46 3.01 18.32
CA SER A 46 -38.26 4.43 17.97
C SER A 46 -37.27 5.20 18.80
N ASP A 47 -36.88 4.69 19.99
CA ASP A 47 -36.06 5.47 20.93
C ASP A 47 -34.55 5.17 20.89
N ILE A 48 -34.12 4.24 20.03
CA ILE A 48 -32.69 3.82 19.94
C ILE A 48 -31.88 4.71 18.99
N ILE A 49 -32.54 5.46 18.10
CA ILE A 49 -31.84 6.29 17.10
C ILE A 49 -31.40 7.66 17.66
N GLU A 50 -32.02 8.19 18.67
CA GLU A 50 -31.67 9.52 19.24
C GLU A 50 -30.56 9.49 20.32
N LYS A 51 -30.19 8.31 20.83
CA LYS A 51 -29.15 8.18 21.89
C LYS A 51 -27.74 7.90 21.40
N ILE A 52 -27.55 7.72 20.09
CA ILE A 52 -26.23 7.37 19.51
C ILE A 52 -25.39 8.61 19.19
N ASP A 53 -25.96 9.82 19.23
CA ASP A 53 -25.26 11.05 18.79
C ASP A 53 -24.48 11.77 19.91
N THR A 54 -24.45 11.25 21.14
CA THR A 54 -23.70 11.85 22.25
C THR A 54 -22.49 11.07 22.74
N THR A 55 -22.12 9.98 22.09
CA THR A 55 -20.98 9.12 22.47
C THR A 55 -19.73 9.34 21.61
N THR A 56 -19.42 10.58 21.25
CA THR A 56 -18.12 10.92 20.63
C THR A 56 -16.93 10.88 21.61
N LEU A 57 -17.13 10.37 22.83
CA LEU A 57 -16.08 10.23 23.85
C LEU A 57 -15.39 8.84 23.83
N ASN A 58 -15.91 7.87 23.08
CA ASN A 58 -15.41 6.50 23.07
C ASN A 58 -14.82 6.02 21.74
N ASP A 59 -14.48 6.92 20.81
CA ASP A 59 -13.93 6.54 19.50
C ASP A 59 -12.60 5.77 19.57
N ASN A 60 -11.99 5.63 20.73
CA ASN A 60 -10.75 4.88 20.92
C ASN A 60 -10.93 3.49 21.58
N LEU A 61 -12.14 3.13 21.99
CA LEU A 61 -12.43 1.82 22.62
C LEU A 61 -13.18 0.86 21.69
N GLU A 62 -13.65 1.32 20.54
CA GLU A 62 -14.40 0.52 19.57
C GLU A 62 -13.71 0.44 18.22
N GLU A 63 -12.52 -0.13 18.17
CA GLU A 63 -11.94 -0.60 16.91
C GLU A 63 -12.51 -1.96 16.47
N VAL A 64 -13.62 -2.34 17.04
CA VAL A 64 -14.30 -3.61 16.77
C VAL A 64 -15.79 -3.38 16.54
N VAL A 65 -16.18 -2.84 15.39
CA VAL A 65 -17.52 -3.11 14.83
C VAL A 65 -17.64 -2.77 13.34
N VAL A 66 -17.84 -3.82 12.51
CA VAL A 66 -18.72 -3.94 11.34
C VAL A 66 -18.50 -3.00 10.13
N VAL A 67 -18.44 -3.62 8.95
CA VAL A 67 -18.28 -3.03 7.59
C VAL A 67 -19.12 -1.76 7.34
N SER A 68 -20.31 -1.63 7.89
CA SER A 68 -21.13 -0.42 7.77
C SER A 68 -20.54 0.82 8.44
N ASN A 69 -19.66 0.64 9.42
CA ASN A 69 -19.02 1.75 10.14
C ASN A 69 -17.84 2.36 9.37
N HIS A 70 -17.16 1.57 8.51
CA HIS A 70 -16.01 2.08 7.73
C HIS A 70 -16.43 3.07 6.65
N LYS A 71 -17.56 2.83 5.97
CA LYS A 71 -18.10 3.78 4.99
C LYS A 71 -18.57 5.08 5.66
N GLY A 72 -19.12 4.99 6.87
CA GLY A 72 -19.41 6.15 7.69
C GLY A 72 -18.17 6.99 8.03
N LYS A 73 -17.03 6.35 8.31
CA LYS A 73 -15.75 7.04 8.53
C LYS A 73 -15.27 7.76 7.27
N GLU A 74 -15.34 7.12 6.08
CA GLU A 74 -14.98 7.76 4.81
C GLU A 74 -15.81 9.03 4.54
N GLY A 75 -17.12 8.96 4.73
CA GLY A 75 -18.04 10.07 4.48
C GLY A 75 -17.83 11.25 5.44
N ARG A 76 -17.43 11.00 6.70
CA ARG A 76 -17.25 12.02 7.73
C ARG A 76 -15.89 12.70 7.70
N ALA A 77 -14.89 12.07 7.08
CA ALA A 77 -13.51 12.54 7.08
C ALA A 77 -13.37 13.96 6.49
N THR A 78 -12.56 14.82 7.13
CA THR A 78 -12.28 16.20 6.67
C THR A 78 -11.32 16.23 5.48
N ALA A 79 -10.57 15.15 5.26
CA ALA A 79 -9.73 14.93 4.08
C ALA A 79 -10.15 13.61 3.40
N PRO A 80 -9.86 13.41 2.10
CA PRO A 80 -10.23 12.19 1.40
C PRO A 80 -9.64 10.94 2.07
N LEU A 81 -10.50 10.06 2.51
CA LEU A 81 -10.19 8.76 3.08
C LEU A 81 -10.86 7.68 2.23
N GLN A 82 -10.14 6.64 1.88
CA GLN A 82 -10.62 5.48 1.15
C GLN A 82 -10.24 4.22 1.92
N ILE A 83 -11.16 3.27 2.08
CA ILE A 83 -10.97 2.07 2.89
C ILE A 83 -11.38 0.82 2.09
N LEU A 84 -10.49 -0.16 2.05
CA LEU A 84 -10.76 -1.52 1.58
C LEU A 84 -10.71 -2.47 2.77
N THR A 85 -11.85 -3.00 3.16
CA THR A 85 -11.98 -3.99 4.24
C THR A 85 -11.66 -5.40 3.75
N ASP A 86 -11.41 -6.35 4.66
CA ASP A 86 -11.19 -7.77 4.33
C ASP A 86 -12.25 -8.32 3.35
N GLU A 87 -13.53 -7.99 3.55
CA GLU A 87 -14.60 -8.39 2.65
C GLU A 87 -14.45 -7.82 1.23
N THR A 88 -14.10 -6.52 1.12
CA THR A 88 -13.83 -5.90 -0.18
C THR A 88 -12.56 -6.46 -0.81
N LEU A 89 -11.49 -6.64 -0.04
CA LEU A 89 -10.21 -7.17 -0.51
C LEU A 89 -10.35 -8.57 -1.14
N LYS A 90 -11.17 -9.44 -0.55
CA LYS A 90 -11.48 -10.77 -1.10
C LYS A 90 -12.14 -10.71 -2.48
N GLY A 91 -12.93 -9.67 -2.75
CA GLY A 91 -13.60 -9.46 -4.04
C GLY A 91 -12.69 -8.85 -5.14
N LEU A 92 -11.50 -8.34 -4.81
CA LEU A 92 -10.64 -7.64 -5.77
C LEU A 92 -9.65 -8.54 -6.52
N ASN A 93 -9.64 -9.85 -6.27
CA ASN A 93 -8.70 -10.80 -6.88
C ASN A 93 -7.21 -10.44 -6.61
N ALA A 94 -6.95 -9.82 -5.48
CA ALA A 94 -5.65 -9.32 -5.06
C ALA A 94 -4.98 -10.29 -4.08
N ILE A 95 -3.65 -10.47 -4.19
CA ILE A 95 -2.86 -11.28 -3.23
C ILE A 95 -1.87 -10.42 -2.44
N GLN A 96 -1.52 -9.26 -2.98
CA GLN A 96 -0.60 -8.30 -2.37
C GLN A 96 -1.28 -6.94 -2.21
N VAL A 97 -0.84 -6.16 -1.25
CA VAL A 97 -1.32 -4.79 -1.06
C VAL A 97 -1.20 -3.97 -2.34
N ALA A 98 -0.14 -4.19 -3.13
CA ALA A 98 0.07 -3.53 -4.41
C ALA A 98 -1.07 -3.76 -5.42
N ASP A 99 -1.73 -4.91 -5.40
CA ASP A 99 -2.85 -5.20 -6.29
C ASP A 99 -4.12 -4.50 -5.83
N ALA A 100 -4.37 -4.47 -4.51
CA ALA A 100 -5.54 -3.83 -3.92
C ALA A 100 -5.54 -2.31 -4.10
N VAL A 101 -4.40 -1.64 -3.91
CA VAL A 101 -4.32 -0.18 -3.98
C VAL A 101 -4.56 0.40 -5.38
N LYS A 102 -4.50 -0.42 -6.44
CA LYS A 102 -4.89 -0.02 -7.81
C LYS A 102 -6.36 0.39 -7.91
N HIS A 103 -7.18 -0.01 -6.94
CA HIS A 103 -8.61 0.29 -6.87
C HIS A 103 -8.94 1.59 -6.11
N PHE A 104 -7.96 2.27 -5.53
CA PHE A 104 -8.15 3.60 -4.96
C PHE A 104 -8.14 4.69 -6.04
N SER A 105 -9.00 5.70 -5.90
CA SER A 105 -8.94 6.89 -6.75
C SER A 105 -7.67 7.69 -6.46
N GLY A 106 -7.13 8.35 -7.48
CA GLY A 106 -5.90 9.14 -7.37
C GLY A 106 -4.61 8.33 -7.25
N VAL A 107 -4.67 7.00 -7.32
CA VAL A 107 -3.52 6.12 -7.16
C VAL A 107 -2.97 5.62 -8.50
N MET A 108 -1.66 5.67 -8.63
CA MET A 108 -0.90 5.03 -9.71
C MET A 108 0.13 4.10 -9.10
N VAL A 109 0.07 2.82 -9.44
CA VAL A 109 1.10 1.84 -9.11
C VAL A 109 2.04 1.70 -10.29
N LYS A 110 3.33 1.99 -10.11
CA LYS A 110 4.37 1.62 -11.06
C LYS A 110 4.67 0.14 -10.84
N ASP A 111 4.46 -0.66 -11.87
CA ASP A 111 4.62 -2.10 -11.86
C ASP A 111 5.57 -2.50 -12.99
N TYR A 112 6.68 -3.13 -12.64
CA TYR A 112 7.73 -3.55 -13.57
C TYR A 112 7.49 -4.95 -14.14
N GLY A 113 6.29 -5.46 -13.99
CA GLY A 113 5.79 -6.68 -14.60
C GLY A 113 6.02 -7.96 -13.80
N GLY A 114 5.06 -8.89 -13.92
CA GLY A 114 5.12 -10.20 -13.31
C GLY A 114 4.78 -10.25 -11.82
N ILE A 115 4.83 -11.46 -11.26
CA ILE A 115 4.51 -11.71 -9.85
C ILE A 115 5.59 -11.13 -8.94
N GLY A 116 6.87 -11.22 -9.34
CA GLY A 116 8.03 -10.73 -8.59
C GLY A 116 8.44 -9.28 -8.90
N GLY A 117 7.71 -8.56 -9.77
CA GLY A 117 8.04 -7.18 -10.15
C GLY A 117 8.03 -6.21 -8.98
N LEU A 118 8.96 -5.25 -9.00
CA LEU A 118 8.95 -4.11 -8.07
C LEU A 118 7.66 -3.29 -8.27
N LYS A 119 6.99 -2.92 -7.18
CA LYS A 119 5.76 -2.13 -7.21
C LYS A 119 5.82 -0.97 -6.23
N THR A 120 5.72 0.25 -6.75
CA THR A 120 5.68 1.47 -5.93
C THR A 120 4.40 2.25 -6.17
N VAL A 121 3.89 2.89 -5.11
CA VAL A 121 2.63 3.64 -5.12
C VAL A 121 2.89 5.14 -5.17
N SER A 122 2.23 5.82 -6.09
CA SER A 122 2.19 7.29 -6.19
C SER A 122 0.76 7.78 -6.08
N VAL A 123 0.51 8.74 -5.23
CA VAL A 123 -0.81 9.33 -5.01
C VAL A 123 -0.86 10.72 -5.63
N ARG A 124 -1.90 10.99 -6.44
CA ARG A 124 -2.12 12.29 -7.11
C ARG A 124 -0.88 12.82 -7.83
N SER A 125 -0.09 11.92 -8.45
CA SER A 125 1.14 12.22 -9.22
C SER A 125 2.27 12.92 -8.44
N LEU A 126 2.23 12.94 -7.12
CA LEU A 126 3.30 13.53 -6.30
C LEU A 126 4.59 12.70 -6.32
N GLY A 127 4.48 11.41 -6.63
CA GLY A 127 5.57 10.44 -6.61
C GLY A 127 5.55 9.55 -5.36
N ALA A 128 6.22 8.41 -5.45
CA ALA A 128 6.16 7.40 -4.40
C ALA A 128 6.83 7.87 -3.09
N SER A 129 7.82 8.73 -3.14
CA SER A 129 8.49 9.31 -1.97
C SER A 129 7.64 10.30 -1.16
N HIS A 130 6.49 10.71 -1.68
CA HIS A 130 5.50 11.53 -0.97
C HIS A 130 4.37 10.72 -0.32
N THR A 131 4.37 9.40 -0.50
CA THR A 131 3.38 8.49 0.06
C THR A 131 4.01 7.66 1.16
N ALA A 132 3.61 7.88 2.42
CA ALA A 132 4.02 7.02 3.52
C ALA A 132 3.26 5.69 3.47
N VAL A 133 3.94 4.61 3.86
CA VAL A 133 3.33 3.31 4.14
C VAL A 133 3.40 3.07 5.63
N SER A 134 2.27 2.76 6.24
CA SER A 134 2.15 2.46 7.68
C SER A 134 1.68 1.02 7.85
N TYR A 135 2.24 0.34 8.82
CA TYR A 135 1.89 -1.03 9.19
C TYR A 135 1.45 -1.04 10.65
N ASP A 136 0.15 -1.27 10.87
CA ASP A 136 -0.51 -1.14 12.18
C ASP A 136 -0.19 0.19 12.89
N GLY A 137 -0.33 1.31 12.15
CA GLY A 137 -0.15 2.66 12.67
C GLY A 137 1.29 3.15 12.78
N ILE A 138 2.30 2.29 12.55
CA ILE A 138 3.72 2.65 12.62
C ILE A 138 4.32 2.66 11.21
N ALA A 139 4.94 3.78 10.82
CA ALA A 139 5.47 3.94 9.47
C ALA A 139 6.60 2.95 9.15
N VAL A 140 6.57 2.42 7.94
CA VAL A 140 7.67 1.69 7.30
C VAL A 140 8.46 2.67 6.46
N SER A 141 9.78 2.63 6.52
CA SER A 141 10.64 3.55 5.80
C SER A 141 11.75 2.87 5.01
N ASP A 142 12.22 3.60 4.03
CA ASP A 142 13.45 3.34 3.29
C ASP A 142 14.18 4.69 3.15
N ALA A 143 15.20 4.88 3.99
CA ALA A 143 15.98 6.12 3.99
C ALA A 143 16.93 6.20 2.78
N GLN A 144 17.28 5.07 2.18
CA GLN A 144 18.13 4.99 1.01
C GLN A 144 17.42 5.54 -0.23
N ASN A 145 16.21 5.02 -0.55
CA ASN A 145 15.50 5.32 -1.80
C ASN A 145 14.27 6.21 -1.59
N GLY A 146 13.76 6.30 -0.36
CA GLY A 146 12.55 7.05 -0.02
C GLY A 146 11.25 6.45 -0.61
N GLN A 147 11.29 5.23 -1.12
CA GLN A 147 10.16 4.55 -1.75
C GLN A 147 10.04 3.14 -1.18
N ILE A 148 8.82 2.75 -0.87
CA ILE A 148 8.54 1.42 -0.33
C ILE A 148 8.03 0.51 -1.46
N ASP A 149 8.68 -0.66 -1.62
CA ASP A 149 8.12 -1.74 -2.42
C ASP A 149 6.92 -2.35 -1.70
N ILE A 150 5.71 -2.02 -2.14
CA ILE A 150 4.48 -2.50 -1.52
C ILE A 150 4.10 -3.93 -1.93
N SER A 151 4.86 -4.56 -2.83
CA SER A 151 4.68 -5.98 -3.19
C SER A 151 5.09 -6.93 -2.06
N ARG A 152 5.91 -6.45 -1.11
CA ARG A 152 6.33 -7.24 0.05
C ARG A 152 5.23 -7.51 1.08
N PHE A 153 4.10 -6.79 1.03
CA PHE A 153 3.00 -6.96 1.97
C PHE A 153 1.91 -7.85 1.37
N SER A 154 1.66 -8.99 2.00
CA SER A 154 0.58 -9.92 1.67
C SER A 154 -0.75 -9.40 2.20
N LEU A 155 -1.85 -9.82 1.57
CA LEU A 155 -3.21 -9.56 2.06
C LEU A 155 -3.76 -10.70 2.94
N ASP A 156 -3.03 -11.80 3.11
CA ASP A 156 -3.54 -13.02 3.76
C ASP A 156 -3.87 -12.85 5.26
N ASN A 157 -3.19 -11.90 5.93
CA ASN A 157 -3.42 -11.53 7.33
C ASN A 157 -3.82 -10.06 7.52
N VAL A 158 -4.29 -9.40 6.46
CA VAL A 158 -4.71 -8.00 6.48
C VAL A 158 -6.22 -7.91 6.67
N ASP A 159 -6.64 -7.10 7.64
CA ASP A 159 -8.04 -6.78 7.92
C ASP A 159 -8.51 -5.58 7.08
N MET A 160 -7.63 -4.59 6.89
CA MET A 160 -7.98 -3.35 6.23
C MET A 160 -6.77 -2.69 5.55
N VAL A 161 -6.99 -2.15 4.36
CA VAL A 161 -6.06 -1.22 3.72
C VAL A 161 -6.76 0.12 3.54
N SER A 162 -6.17 1.19 4.04
CA SER A 162 -6.76 2.53 3.91
C SER A 162 -5.76 3.53 3.34
N LEU A 163 -6.28 4.49 2.59
CA LEU A 163 -5.52 5.58 2.00
C LEU A 163 -6.11 6.92 2.45
N SER A 164 -5.32 7.70 3.18
CA SER A 164 -5.65 9.09 3.53
C SER A 164 -4.89 10.04 2.63
N ASN A 165 -5.59 10.91 1.89
CA ASN A 165 -5.00 11.99 1.11
C ASN A 165 -5.00 13.27 1.95
N GLY A 166 -3.84 13.92 2.10
CA GLY A 166 -3.66 15.02 3.03
C GLY A 166 -3.30 14.51 4.42
N GLN A 167 -4.23 14.48 5.35
CA GLN A 167 -4.00 14.02 6.72
C GLN A 167 -5.26 13.36 7.28
N SER A 168 -5.07 12.32 8.09
CA SER A 168 -6.15 11.70 8.84
C SER A 168 -6.75 12.66 9.86
N ASP A 169 -8.06 12.55 10.11
CA ASP A 169 -8.77 13.27 11.18
C ASP A 169 -8.39 12.77 12.57
N GLN A 170 -7.76 11.63 12.65
CA GLN A 170 -7.28 11.07 13.90
C GLN A 170 -6.05 11.85 14.34
N ILE A 171 -6.21 12.75 15.33
CA ILE A 171 -5.10 13.55 15.83
C ILE A 171 -4.24 12.80 16.86
N PHE A 172 -4.78 11.77 17.53
CA PHE A 172 -4.05 10.93 18.45
C PHE A 172 -3.24 9.88 17.68
N GLN A 173 -2.09 10.31 17.17
CA GLN A 173 -1.20 9.53 16.31
C GLN A 173 0.24 10.05 16.40
N PRO A 174 1.26 9.24 16.01
CA PRO A 174 2.65 9.67 15.95
C PRO A 174 2.88 10.89 15.05
N ALA A 175 3.89 11.72 15.37
CA ALA A 175 4.24 12.91 14.60
C ALA A 175 4.60 12.58 13.14
N ARG A 176 5.19 11.42 12.88
CA ARG A 176 5.56 10.96 11.54
C ARG A 176 4.37 10.79 10.59
N GLN A 177 3.16 10.49 11.10
CA GLN A 177 1.95 10.38 10.27
C GLN A 177 1.51 11.71 9.65
N TYR A 178 1.99 12.84 10.18
CA TYR A 178 1.72 14.18 9.65
C TYR A 178 2.65 14.57 8.48
N ALA A 179 3.77 13.87 8.28
CA ALA A 179 4.85 14.31 7.40
C ALA A 179 4.58 14.13 5.90
N SER A 180 3.73 13.20 5.49
CA SER A 180 3.56 12.79 4.09
C SER A 180 2.33 13.40 3.43
N ALA A 181 2.31 13.45 2.09
CA ALA A 181 1.20 13.93 1.29
C ALA A 181 -0.02 13.00 1.34
N ALA A 182 0.26 11.72 1.43
CA ALA A 182 -0.73 10.67 1.64
C ALA A 182 -0.14 9.58 2.53
N VAL A 183 -1.00 8.85 3.23
CA VAL A 183 -0.63 7.71 4.08
C VAL A 183 -1.44 6.50 3.64
N LEU A 184 -0.73 5.47 3.18
CA LEU A 184 -1.28 4.13 2.95
C LEU A 184 -1.09 3.33 4.23
N ASN A 185 -2.18 3.04 4.92
CA ASN A 185 -2.15 2.26 6.16
C ASN A 185 -2.61 0.83 5.90
N ILE A 186 -1.81 -0.13 6.36
CA ILE A 186 -2.07 -1.57 6.32
C ILE A 186 -2.35 -1.99 7.75
N THR A 187 -3.57 -2.44 8.03
CA THR A 187 -3.98 -2.92 9.35
C THR A 187 -4.12 -4.44 9.29
N THR A 188 -3.39 -5.13 10.16
CA THR A 188 -3.45 -6.60 10.23
C THR A 188 -4.62 -7.08 11.08
N MET A 189 -5.00 -8.34 10.88
CA MET A 189 -6.08 -8.96 11.65
C MET A 189 -5.71 -9.03 13.13
N ALA A 190 -6.49 -8.36 13.97
CA ALA A 190 -6.42 -8.54 15.42
C ALA A 190 -7.09 -9.87 15.81
N PRO A 191 -6.56 -10.59 16.82
CA PRO A 191 -7.14 -11.85 17.25
C PRO A 191 -8.51 -11.64 17.88
N ARG A 192 -9.51 -12.40 17.40
CA ARG A 192 -10.89 -12.41 17.93
C ARG A 192 -11.23 -13.81 18.36
N PHE A 193 -11.83 -13.97 19.53
CA PHE A 193 -12.16 -15.27 20.11
C PHE A 193 -13.62 -15.27 20.58
N ASP A 194 -14.49 -15.98 19.85
CA ASP A 194 -15.89 -16.10 20.24
C ASP A 194 -16.10 -17.32 21.16
N LYS A 195 -15.90 -18.53 20.66
CA LYS A 195 -16.11 -19.78 21.41
C LYS A 195 -14.82 -20.57 21.65
N CYS A 196 -13.88 -20.53 20.71
CA CYS A 196 -12.63 -21.27 20.78
C CYS A 196 -11.48 -20.40 21.28
N ALA A 197 -10.59 -20.98 22.09
CA ALA A 197 -9.36 -20.29 22.53
C ALA A 197 -8.28 -20.23 21.44
N VAL A 198 -8.43 -21.02 20.37
CA VAL A 198 -7.54 -21.04 19.21
C VAL A 198 -8.37 -20.99 17.96
N ASN A 199 -8.00 -20.14 17.03
CA ASN A 199 -8.53 -20.11 15.68
C ASN A 199 -7.41 -19.93 14.67
N GLY A 200 -7.68 -20.27 13.42
CA GLY A 200 -6.65 -20.14 12.40
C GLY A 200 -7.19 -20.35 10.98
N LYS A 201 -6.28 -20.15 10.04
CA LYS A 201 -6.51 -20.33 8.61
C LYS A 201 -5.29 -20.95 7.96
N VAL A 202 -5.49 -22.08 7.30
CA VAL A 202 -4.48 -22.67 6.40
C VAL A 202 -4.95 -22.45 4.99
N MET A 203 -4.07 -22.03 4.10
CA MET A 203 -4.41 -21.73 2.72
C MET A 203 -3.32 -22.23 1.78
N LEU A 204 -3.76 -22.76 0.64
CA LEU A 204 -2.89 -23.09 -0.49
C LEU A 204 -3.43 -22.39 -1.74
N ARG A 205 -2.59 -21.61 -2.38
CA ARG A 205 -2.86 -20.97 -3.65
C ARG A 205 -1.89 -21.46 -4.70
N GLY A 206 -2.42 -21.79 -5.88
CA GLY A 206 -1.63 -22.19 -7.04
C GLY A 206 -2.14 -21.51 -8.31
N GLY A 207 -1.32 -21.43 -9.34
CA GLY A 207 -1.78 -20.76 -10.55
C GLY A 207 -0.81 -20.74 -11.72
N SER A 208 -1.15 -19.96 -12.72
CA SER A 208 -0.33 -19.73 -13.90
C SER A 208 1.08 -19.27 -13.54
N PHE A 209 2.03 -19.53 -14.42
CA PHE A 209 3.44 -19.14 -14.30
C PHE A 209 4.17 -19.84 -13.15
N GLY A 210 3.68 -21.02 -12.75
CA GLY A 210 4.25 -21.83 -11.69
C GLY A 210 4.07 -21.26 -10.29
N LEU A 211 3.02 -20.45 -10.06
CA LEU A 211 2.70 -19.91 -8.75
C LEU A 211 2.31 -21.03 -7.78
N ILE A 212 3.02 -21.09 -6.66
CA ILE A 212 2.69 -21.90 -5.47
C ILE A 212 2.85 -20.99 -4.26
N ASN A 213 1.79 -20.89 -3.44
CA ASN A 213 1.76 -19.95 -2.32
C ASN A 213 0.94 -20.54 -1.15
N PRO A 214 1.56 -21.40 -0.30
CA PRO A 214 0.97 -21.80 0.97
C PRO A 214 1.07 -20.69 2.01
N SER A 215 0.05 -20.54 2.85
CA SER A 215 0.06 -19.66 4.00
C SER A 215 -0.67 -20.23 5.20
N LEU A 216 -0.27 -19.80 6.39
CA LEU A 216 -0.83 -20.19 7.68
C LEU A 216 -1.00 -18.94 8.54
N TYR A 217 -2.13 -18.82 9.19
CA TYR A 217 -2.41 -17.87 10.25
C TYR A 217 -3.01 -18.62 11.45
N VAL A 218 -2.50 -18.35 12.64
CA VAL A 218 -3.03 -18.92 13.90
C VAL A 218 -3.11 -17.79 14.93
N ALA A 219 -4.22 -17.75 15.66
CA ALA A 219 -4.42 -16.92 16.82
C ALA A 219 -4.77 -17.75 18.03
N GLY A 220 -4.17 -17.45 19.17
CA GLY A 220 -4.38 -18.15 20.44
C GLY A 220 -4.64 -17.18 21.58
N LYS A 221 -5.68 -17.47 22.39
CA LYS A 221 -5.99 -16.75 23.62
C LYS A 221 -5.19 -17.38 24.77
N LEU A 222 -4.25 -16.62 25.32
CA LEU A 222 -3.42 -17.09 26.44
C LEU A 222 -4.15 -16.96 27.77
N ASN A 223 -4.85 -15.85 27.96
CA ASN A 223 -5.73 -15.60 29.11
C ASN A 223 -6.73 -14.51 28.77
N LYS A 224 -7.49 -13.99 29.76
CA LYS A 224 -8.50 -12.94 29.53
C LYS A 224 -7.92 -11.60 29.06
N TYR A 225 -6.62 -11.35 29.21
CA TYR A 225 -5.96 -10.10 28.86
C TYR A 225 -4.95 -10.25 27.73
N LEU A 226 -4.44 -11.45 27.50
CA LEU A 226 -3.35 -11.69 26.56
C LEU A 226 -3.77 -12.67 25.45
N SER A 227 -3.37 -12.36 24.25
CA SER A 227 -3.52 -13.21 23.06
C SER A 227 -2.28 -13.10 22.19
N MET A 228 -2.06 -14.11 21.34
CA MET A 228 -0.97 -14.12 20.40
C MET A 228 -1.44 -14.49 19.00
N THR A 229 -0.72 -14.02 17.99
CA THR A 229 -0.88 -14.45 16.61
C THR A 229 0.45 -14.87 16.03
N ALA A 230 0.40 -15.82 15.11
CA ALA A 230 1.53 -16.21 14.27
C ALA A 230 1.04 -16.41 12.84
N SER A 231 1.77 -15.89 11.87
CA SER A 231 1.53 -16.14 10.46
C SER A 231 2.80 -16.44 9.70
N GLY A 232 2.68 -17.25 8.65
CA GLY A 232 3.75 -17.58 7.75
C GLY A 232 3.22 -17.76 6.34
N GLU A 233 3.95 -17.27 5.36
CA GLU A 233 3.62 -17.38 3.95
C GLU A 233 4.91 -17.62 3.16
N TRP A 234 4.89 -18.61 2.31
CA TRP A 234 5.94 -18.83 1.32
C TRP A 234 5.33 -18.73 -0.08
N MET A 235 5.99 -18.07 -0.99
CA MET A 235 5.55 -17.93 -2.37
C MET A 235 6.72 -18.23 -3.31
N SER A 236 6.47 -19.04 -4.32
CA SER A 236 7.40 -19.31 -5.41
C SER A 236 6.67 -19.26 -6.74
N ALA A 237 7.31 -18.66 -7.74
CA ALA A 237 6.85 -18.67 -9.12
C ALA A 237 8.04 -18.57 -10.08
N HIS A 238 8.03 -19.35 -11.17
CA HIS A 238 9.02 -19.16 -12.23
C HIS A 238 8.75 -17.90 -13.08
N GLY A 239 7.53 -17.34 -12.99
CA GLY A 239 7.14 -16.05 -13.54
C GLY A 239 7.16 -15.92 -15.07
N ARG A 240 7.52 -16.96 -15.83
CA ARG A 240 7.64 -16.92 -17.29
C ARG A 240 6.27 -16.82 -17.93
N TYR A 241 6.02 -15.75 -18.68
CA TYR A 241 4.77 -15.52 -19.38
C TYR A 241 5.01 -15.04 -20.81
N PRO A 242 4.10 -15.36 -21.74
CA PRO A 242 4.16 -14.86 -23.11
C PRO A 242 3.80 -13.37 -23.14
N TYR A 243 4.49 -12.63 -24.01
CA TYR A 243 4.18 -11.24 -24.31
C TYR A 243 4.39 -10.95 -25.79
N VAL A 244 3.75 -9.89 -26.30
CA VAL A 244 3.92 -9.46 -27.69
C VAL A 244 5.06 -8.45 -27.74
N MET A 245 6.09 -8.78 -28.54
CA MET A 245 7.17 -7.87 -28.88
C MET A 245 6.81 -7.13 -30.16
N HIS A 246 6.90 -5.79 -30.14
CA HIS A 246 6.68 -4.93 -31.29
C HIS A 246 8.02 -4.43 -31.81
N TYR A 247 8.34 -4.75 -33.06
CA TYR A 247 9.59 -4.32 -33.70
C TYR A 247 9.50 -2.95 -34.37
N GLY A 248 8.34 -2.29 -34.29
CA GLY A 248 8.05 -0.95 -34.81
C GLY A 248 7.86 -0.93 -36.32
N ASN A 249 7.36 0.17 -36.84
CA ASN A 249 7.35 0.48 -38.28
C ASN A 249 8.76 0.90 -38.64
N THR A 250 9.64 -0.06 -38.82
CA THR A 250 11.00 0.22 -39.29
C THR A 250 11.01 0.30 -40.80
N SER A 251 10.99 1.52 -41.32
CA SER A 251 11.61 1.82 -42.63
C SER A 251 13.13 1.72 -42.57
N HIS A 252 13.67 0.99 -41.61
CA HIS A 252 15.10 0.80 -41.40
C HIS A 252 15.49 -0.61 -41.74
N LYS A 253 16.52 -0.69 -42.60
CA LYS A 253 17.23 -1.88 -43.04
C LYS A 253 17.37 -2.92 -41.93
N THR A 254 17.15 -4.17 -42.29
CA THR A 254 17.39 -5.37 -41.48
C THR A 254 18.59 -5.22 -40.57
N PRO A 255 18.47 -5.51 -39.26
CA PRO A 255 19.64 -5.51 -38.38
C PRO A 255 20.69 -6.51 -38.93
N PRO A 256 21.97 -6.23 -38.76
CA PRO A 256 23.00 -7.17 -39.17
C PRO A 256 22.80 -8.52 -38.47
N SER A 257 22.90 -9.59 -39.23
CA SER A 257 22.90 -10.95 -38.71
C SER A 257 23.94 -11.08 -37.58
N PRO A 258 23.67 -11.80 -36.48
CA PRO A 258 24.67 -12.09 -35.48
C PRO A 258 25.98 -12.70 -36.02
N SER A 259 25.96 -13.25 -37.20
CA SER A 259 27.12 -13.82 -37.88
C SER A 259 27.92 -12.81 -38.71
N GLY A 260 27.60 -11.52 -38.69
CA GLY A 260 28.33 -10.48 -39.41
C GLY A 260 28.18 -10.52 -40.92
N THR A 261 27.32 -11.37 -41.49
CA THR A 261 27.11 -11.46 -42.93
C THR A 261 26.00 -10.49 -43.34
N PRO A 262 26.23 -9.55 -44.30
CA PRO A 262 25.18 -8.66 -44.76
C PRO A 262 24.07 -9.48 -45.46
N PRO A 263 22.77 -9.12 -45.21
CA PRO A 263 21.65 -9.80 -45.84
C PRO A 263 21.74 -9.68 -47.39
N LYS A 264 21.61 -10.80 -48.07
CA LYS A 264 21.74 -10.88 -49.53
C LYS A 264 20.61 -10.23 -50.33
N THR A 265 19.57 -9.74 -49.71
CA THR A 265 18.44 -9.07 -50.37
C THR A 265 17.90 -7.94 -49.48
N GLY A 266 18.05 -6.71 -49.98
CA GLY A 266 17.43 -5.51 -49.39
C GLY A 266 15.93 -5.54 -49.65
N GLY A 267 15.20 -6.18 -48.76
CA GLY A 267 13.73 -6.10 -48.68
C GLY A 267 13.33 -5.08 -47.64
N GLU A 268 12.65 -4.01 -48.03
CA GLU A 268 11.91 -3.17 -47.10
C GLU A 268 10.76 -3.99 -46.53
N TYR A 269 10.82 -4.32 -45.24
CA TYR A 269 9.64 -4.81 -44.50
C TYR A 269 8.71 -3.62 -44.26
N LYS A 270 7.69 -3.47 -45.07
CA LYS A 270 6.54 -2.59 -44.82
C LYS A 270 5.54 -3.35 -43.96
N GLY A 271 5.59 -3.16 -42.66
CA GLY A 271 4.59 -3.68 -41.71
C GLY A 271 5.08 -3.62 -40.26
N ASP A 272 4.15 -3.43 -39.34
CA ASP A 272 4.40 -3.69 -37.93
C ASP A 272 4.62 -5.19 -37.73
N SER A 273 5.89 -5.60 -37.58
CA SER A 273 6.19 -6.99 -37.24
C SER A 273 6.07 -7.18 -35.72
N THR A 274 5.36 -8.25 -35.37
CA THR A 274 5.19 -8.65 -33.95
C THR A 274 5.60 -10.11 -33.80
N SER A 275 6.22 -10.47 -32.68
CA SER A 275 6.44 -11.86 -32.28
C SER A 275 5.89 -12.08 -30.87
N ILE A 276 5.59 -13.35 -30.57
CA ILE A 276 5.26 -13.77 -29.22
C ILE A 276 6.53 -14.30 -28.59
N GLU A 277 7.01 -13.60 -27.56
CA GLU A 277 8.21 -13.94 -26.80
C GLU A 277 7.84 -14.39 -25.40
N ILE A 278 8.74 -15.13 -24.75
CA ILE A 278 8.58 -15.55 -23.35
C ILE A 278 9.44 -14.66 -22.46
N ARG A 279 8.81 -14.00 -21.50
CA ARG A 279 9.51 -13.18 -20.51
C ARG A 279 10.41 -14.06 -19.65
N GLN A 280 11.70 -13.72 -19.60
CA GLN A 280 12.73 -14.45 -18.86
C GLN A 280 13.14 -13.66 -17.61
N ASN A 281 13.83 -14.34 -16.67
CA ASN A 281 14.35 -13.76 -15.42
C ASN A 281 13.27 -13.02 -14.60
N THR A 282 12.09 -13.64 -14.50
CA THR A 282 10.91 -13.13 -13.79
C THR A 282 10.54 -14.00 -12.58
N ASP A 283 11.41 -14.93 -12.25
CA ASP A 283 11.26 -15.82 -11.11
C ASP A 283 11.31 -15.05 -9.79
N VAL A 284 10.57 -15.54 -8.84
CA VAL A 284 10.52 -15.01 -7.48
C VAL A 284 10.33 -16.13 -6.48
N GLU A 285 11.07 -16.04 -5.40
CA GLU A 285 10.83 -16.82 -4.19
C GLU A 285 10.86 -15.87 -2.99
N ASN A 286 9.84 -15.93 -2.15
CA ASN A 286 9.82 -15.13 -0.93
C ASN A 286 9.21 -15.89 0.25
N LEU A 287 9.62 -15.47 1.44
CA LEU A 287 9.13 -15.95 2.73
C LEU A 287 8.71 -14.73 3.56
N ARG A 288 7.53 -14.78 4.16
CA ARG A 288 7.04 -13.81 5.13
C ARG A 288 6.67 -14.54 6.40
N THR A 289 7.05 -13.98 7.54
CA THR A 289 6.62 -14.49 8.84
C THR A 289 6.31 -13.32 9.75
N GLU A 290 5.30 -13.47 10.57
CA GLU A 290 4.89 -12.47 11.55
C GLU A 290 4.47 -13.18 12.84
N MET A 291 4.85 -12.60 13.97
CA MET A 291 4.40 -13.01 15.29
C MET A 291 4.04 -11.79 16.10
N ALA A 292 2.92 -11.83 16.81
CA ALA A 292 2.53 -10.73 17.67
C ALA A 292 1.93 -11.23 18.98
N LEU A 293 2.21 -10.46 20.04
CA LEU A 293 1.60 -10.60 21.36
C LEU A 293 0.74 -9.35 21.61
N TYR A 294 -0.52 -9.54 21.91
CA TYR A 294 -1.47 -8.49 22.20
C TYR A 294 -1.89 -8.53 23.67
N GLY A 295 -1.96 -7.38 24.27
CA GLY A 295 -2.47 -7.21 25.63
C GLY A 295 -3.55 -6.13 25.67
N SER A 296 -4.66 -6.38 26.37
CA SER A 296 -5.76 -5.44 26.47
C SER A 296 -6.53 -5.63 27.76
N ASP A 297 -6.87 -4.52 28.41
CA ASP A 297 -7.85 -4.43 29.48
C ASP A 297 -8.78 -3.22 29.26
N SER A 298 -9.56 -2.82 30.26
CA SER A 298 -10.55 -1.73 30.14
C SER A 298 -9.94 -0.33 29.98
N VAL A 299 -8.66 -0.12 30.27
CA VAL A 299 -8.01 1.20 30.30
C VAL A 299 -6.75 1.29 29.45
N GLN A 300 -6.18 0.15 29.09
CA GLN A 300 -4.94 0.09 28.31
C GLN A 300 -4.94 -1.05 27.30
N SER A 301 -4.24 -0.84 26.21
CA SER A 301 -4.03 -1.84 25.19
C SER A 301 -2.63 -1.69 24.58
N GLY A 302 -2.14 -2.75 23.99
CA GLY A 302 -0.87 -2.67 23.30
C GLY A 302 -0.51 -3.99 22.63
N TYR A 303 0.51 -3.93 21.81
CA TYR A 303 1.08 -5.12 21.17
C TYR A 303 2.59 -5.00 21.02
N ILE A 304 3.24 -6.15 20.90
CA ILE A 304 4.60 -6.29 20.40
C ILE A 304 4.53 -7.24 19.21
N LYS A 305 5.09 -6.81 18.08
CA LYS A 305 5.05 -7.52 16.81
C LYS A 305 6.43 -7.63 16.19
N GLY A 306 6.80 -8.84 15.78
CA GLY A 306 7.94 -9.12 14.94
C GLY A 306 7.51 -9.52 13.53
N TYR A 307 8.18 -8.98 12.52
CA TYR A 307 7.96 -9.26 11.11
C TYR A 307 9.29 -9.59 10.45
N TYR A 308 9.29 -10.59 9.59
CA TYR A 308 10.42 -10.96 8.76
C TYR A 308 9.97 -11.21 7.32
N TYR A 309 10.72 -10.65 6.38
CA TYR A 309 10.55 -10.85 4.95
C TYR A 309 11.90 -11.16 4.31
N GLN A 310 11.93 -12.16 3.46
CA GLN A 310 13.06 -12.50 2.60
C GLN A 310 12.57 -12.73 1.19
N SER A 311 13.29 -12.25 0.19
CA SER A 311 12.99 -12.46 -1.23
C SER A 311 14.26 -12.66 -2.03
N GLU A 312 14.19 -13.56 -2.99
CA GLU A 312 15.10 -13.67 -4.12
C GLU A 312 14.30 -13.54 -5.40
N ARG A 313 14.72 -12.67 -6.32
CA ARG A 313 14.00 -12.47 -7.58
C ARG A 313 14.91 -12.05 -8.73
N GLY A 314 14.54 -12.46 -9.94
CA GLY A 314 15.11 -11.94 -11.16
C GLY A 314 14.58 -10.53 -11.47
N LEU A 315 15.44 -9.72 -12.10
CA LEU A 315 15.09 -8.41 -12.63
C LEU A 315 15.16 -8.47 -14.17
N PRO A 316 14.02 -8.68 -14.86
CA PRO A 316 14.02 -9.01 -16.29
C PRO A 316 14.47 -7.88 -17.20
N GLY A 317 14.63 -6.66 -16.71
CA GLY A 317 15.00 -5.50 -17.50
C GLY A 317 13.94 -5.07 -18.53
N ALA A 318 14.26 -4.06 -19.34
CA ALA A 318 13.38 -3.59 -20.41
C ALA A 318 13.46 -4.48 -21.65
N THR A 319 12.31 -4.75 -22.30
CA THR A 319 12.24 -5.48 -23.58
C THR A 319 12.54 -4.52 -24.72
N ILE A 320 13.84 -4.32 -25.02
CA ILE A 320 14.30 -3.42 -26.07
C ILE A 320 14.79 -4.24 -27.25
N PHE A 321 14.41 -3.87 -28.46
CA PHE A 321 14.75 -4.56 -29.71
C PHE A 321 16.26 -4.84 -29.90
N TYR A 322 17.12 -3.96 -29.40
CA TYR A 322 18.57 -4.11 -29.53
C TYR A 322 19.20 -5.05 -28.50
N ASN A 323 18.44 -5.53 -27.54
CA ASN A 323 18.93 -6.51 -26.57
C ASN A 323 18.75 -7.90 -27.17
N THR A 324 19.82 -8.46 -27.75
CA THR A 324 19.83 -9.78 -28.43
C THR A 324 19.41 -10.93 -27.50
N LEU A 325 19.51 -10.75 -26.21
CA LEU A 325 19.09 -11.74 -25.21
C LEU A 325 17.63 -11.58 -24.77
N ASN A 326 16.95 -10.48 -25.14
CA ASN A 326 15.58 -10.14 -24.72
C ASN A 326 15.29 -10.23 -23.21
N PHE A 327 16.32 -10.34 -22.37
CA PHE A 327 16.21 -10.34 -20.92
C PHE A 327 17.50 -9.85 -20.26
N SER A 328 17.38 -9.35 -19.04
CA SER A 328 18.49 -9.07 -18.15
C SER A 328 18.74 -10.30 -17.28
N SER A 329 19.98 -10.54 -16.92
CA SER A 329 20.38 -11.54 -15.92
C SER A 329 20.56 -10.96 -14.51
N GLN A 330 20.15 -9.73 -14.32
CA GLN A 330 20.19 -9.03 -13.02
C GLN A 330 19.35 -9.74 -11.98
N ARG A 331 19.86 -9.77 -10.74
CA ARG A 331 19.17 -10.39 -9.61
C ARG A 331 19.20 -9.47 -8.38
N ILE A 332 18.21 -9.65 -7.50
CA ILE A 332 18.14 -8.95 -6.23
C ILE A 332 17.70 -9.92 -5.12
N TRP A 333 18.38 -9.79 -3.97
CA TRP A 333 18.04 -10.48 -2.74
C TRP A 333 17.73 -9.42 -1.69
N ASP A 334 16.52 -9.48 -1.16
CA ASP A 334 16.05 -8.57 -0.12
C ASP A 334 15.81 -9.33 1.19
N ARG A 335 16.20 -8.74 2.32
CA ARG A 335 15.80 -9.17 3.66
C ARG A 335 15.35 -7.95 4.44
N SER A 336 14.20 -8.04 5.06
CA SER A 336 13.67 -6.98 5.90
C SER A 336 13.13 -7.60 7.19
N ALA A 337 13.53 -7.06 8.33
CA ALA A 337 13.04 -7.49 9.63
C ALA A 337 12.72 -6.27 10.46
N PHE A 338 11.58 -6.28 11.15
CA PHE A 338 11.32 -5.27 12.16
C PHE A 338 10.67 -5.87 13.39
N VAL A 339 10.96 -5.23 14.52
CA VAL A 339 10.21 -5.43 15.76
C VAL A 339 9.61 -4.08 16.13
N GLN A 340 8.30 -4.08 16.36
CA GLN A 340 7.58 -2.87 16.76
C GLN A 340 6.69 -3.12 17.97
N GLY A 341 6.55 -2.11 18.80
CA GLY A 341 5.66 -2.10 19.95
C GLY A 341 4.77 -0.87 19.92
N HIS A 342 3.53 -1.08 20.32
CA HIS A 342 2.52 -0.06 20.51
C HIS A 342 1.92 -0.23 21.89
N TYR A 343 1.73 0.88 22.62
CA TYR A 343 1.06 0.93 23.91
C TYR A 343 0.18 2.17 23.98
N GLU A 344 -1.06 1.99 24.37
CA GLU A 344 -2.03 3.04 24.60
C GLU A 344 -2.64 2.89 25.99
N ARG A 345 -2.80 4.01 26.68
CA ARG A 345 -3.45 4.06 27.98
C ARG A 345 -4.36 5.27 28.11
N ASN A 346 -5.60 5.01 28.47
CA ASN A 346 -6.57 6.03 28.84
C ASN A 346 -6.52 6.22 30.37
N PHE A 347 -5.95 7.33 30.85
CA PHE A 347 -5.91 7.64 32.27
C PHE A 347 -7.30 7.99 32.77
N ASN A 348 -8.06 8.72 31.94
CA ASN A 348 -9.44 9.09 32.15
C ASN A 348 -10.05 9.54 30.82
N ASN A 349 -11.28 10.02 30.79
CA ASN A 349 -11.93 10.52 29.56
C ASN A 349 -11.27 11.79 28.97
N ILE A 350 -10.37 12.42 29.73
CA ILE A 350 -9.73 13.69 29.37
C ILE A 350 -8.33 13.49 28.79
N VAL A 351 -7.56 12.55 29.35
CA VAL A 351 -6.14 12.35 28.97
C VAL A 351 -5.88 10.92 28.58
N ALA A 352 -5.23 10.73 27.45
CA ALA A 352 -4.67 9.44 27.02
C ALA A 352 -3.23 9.61 26.53
N LEU A 353 -2.45 8.55 26.65
CA LEU A 353 -1.06 8.42 26.23
C LEU A 353 -0.92 7.29 25.23
N GLN A 354 -0.16 7.52 24.17
CA GLN A 354 0.26 6.52 23.20
C GLN A 354 1.79 6.51 23.11
N LEU A 355 2.39 5.34 23.16
CA LEU A 355 3.83 5.13 22.96
C LEU A 355 4.04 4.13 21.85
N ASN A 356 5.01 4.42 20.97
CA ASN A 356 5.44 3.51 19.92
C ASN A 356 6.95 3.40 19.90
N ALA A 357 7.44 2.20 19.58
CA ALA A 357 8.85 1.95 19.34
C ALA A 357 9.00 0.97 18.17
N LYS A 358 10.05 1.12 17.37
CA LYS A 358 10.36 0.23 16.26
C LYS A 358 11.86 0.17 16.03
N TYR A 359 12.36 -1.04 15.82
CA TYR A 359 13.64 -1.27 15.16
C TYR A 359 13.39 -1.93 13.83
N ASN A 360 13.97 -1.40 12.76
CA ASN A 360 13.86 -1.95 11.41
C ASN A 360 15.25 -2.17 10.83
N TYR A 361 15.47 -3.38 10.32
CA TYR A 361 16.66 -3.80 9.58
C TYR A 361 16.28 -4.13 8.15
N THR A 362 17.03 -3.63 7.18
CA THR A 362 16.85 -3.96 5.75
C THR A 362 18.21 -4.25 5.13
N PHE A 363 18.31 -5.35 4.41
CA PHE A 363 19.48 -5.74 3.64
C PHE A 363 19.04 -5.98 2.20
N THR A 364 19.77 -5.39 1.26
CA THR A 364 19.59 -5.60 -0.18
C THR A 364 20.93 -5.96 -0.81
N HIS A 365 20.94 -7.04 -1.57
CA HIS A 365 22.06 -7.45 -2.40
C HIS A 365 21.61 -7.43 -3.87
N TYR A 366 22.27 -6.61 -4.68
CA TYR A 366 22.05 -6.48 -6.11
C TYR A 366 23.24 -7.07 -6.88
N LEU A 367 22.96 -7.76 -7.97
CA LEU A 367 23.96 -8.33 -8.87
C LEU A 367 23.55 -8.14 -10.34
N ASP A 368 24.38 -7.47 -11.10
CA ASP A 368 24.36 -7.48 -12.57
C ASP A 368 25.60 -8.23 -13.09
N PRO A 369 25.48 -9.51 -13.47
CA PRO A 369 26.62 -10.31 -13.91
C PRO A 369 27.06 -9.98 -15.36
N MET A 370 26.37 -9.09 -16.05
CA MET A 370 26.68 -8.68 -17.44
C MET A 370 27.01 -7.19 -17.56
N TYR A 371 27.36 -6.54 -16.45
CA TYR A 371 27.75 -5.14 -16.46
C TYR A 371 29.06 -4.92 -17.20
N LEU A 372 29.09 -3.96 -18.13
CA LEU A 372 30.23 -3.64 -18.98
C LEU A 372 31.28 -2.75 -18.28
N GLY A 373 31.48 -2.92 -17.00
CA GLY A 373 32.52 -2.24 -16.25
C GLY A 373 33.86 -3.00 -16.26
N SER A 374 34.87 -2.45 -15.60
CA SER A 374 36.22 -3.04 -15.50
C SER A 374 36.24 -4.42 -14.85
N GLU A 375 35.30 -4.72 -13.98
CA GLU A 375 35.20 -6.01 -13.27
C GLU A 375 34.27 -7.03 -14.00
N GLY A 376 33.60 -6.64 -15.08
CA GLY A 376 32.66 -7.49 -15.82
C GLY A 376 31.36 -7.80 -15.08
N LYS A 377 31.15 -7.23 -13.88
CA LYS A 377 29.92 -7.33 -13.08
C LYS A 377 29.71 -6.06 -12.26
N ASP A 378 28.47 -5.81 -11.86
CA ASP A 378 28.13 -4.80 -10.85
C ASP A 378 27.44 -5.54 -9.67
N GLU A 379 28.09 -5.56 -8.52
CA GLU A 379 27.61 -6.25 -7.32
C GLU A 379 27.68 -5.30 -6.12
N ASN A 380 26.54 -5.05 -5.51
CA ASN A 380 26.43 -4.09 -4.42
C ASN A 380 25.56 -4.62 -3.28
N ARG A 381 25.97 -4.36 -2.04
CA ARG A 381 25.23 -4.71 -0.83
C ARG A 381 24.93 -3.46 -0.04
N TYR A 382 23.70 -3.37 0.43
CA TYR A 382 23.20 -2.24 1.21
C TYR A 382 22.61 -2.75 2.51
N THR A 383 22.98 -2.15 3.62
CA THR A 383 22.41 -2.42 4.94
C THR A 383 21.88 -1.14 5.54
N GLN A 384 20.61 -1.12 5.88
CA GLN A 384 19.95 0.01 6.52
C GLN A 384 19.44 -0.40 7.90
N ASN A 385 19.57 0.49 8.88
CA ASN A 385 18.92 0.36 10.18
C ASN A 385 18.10 1.62 10.47
N GLU A 386 16.93 1.43 11.08
CA GLU A 386 16.12 2.50 11.63
C GLU A 386 15.78 2.19 13.09
N TYR A 387 16.05 3.14 13.97
CA TYR A 387 15.58 3.18 15.35
C TYR A 387 14.53 4.28 15.46
N TYR A 388 13.35 3.94 15.90
CA TYR A 388 12.21 4.84 15.99
C TYR A 388 11.55 4.75 17.35
N VAL A 389 11.28 5.91 17.95
CA VAL A 389 10.48 6.04 19.18
C VAL A 389 9.49 7.18 19.01
N SER A 390 8.31 7.05 19.61
CA SER A 390 7.24 8.05 19.53
C SER A 390 6.45 8.08 20.83
N GLY A 391 6.11 9.28 21.27
CA GLY A 391 5.17 9.53 22.36
C GLY A 391 4.11 10.53 21.92
N SER A 392 2.84 10.25 22.17
CA SER A 392 1.72 11.13 21.89
C SER A 392 0.82 11.26 23.09
N VAL A 393 0.38 12.47 23.40
CA VAL A 393 -0.56 12.76 24.50
C VAL A 393 -1.74 13.52 23.93
N VAL A 394 -2.93 12.98 24.14
CA VAL A 394 -4.18 13.67 23.78
C VAL A 394 -4.86 14.23 25.04
N TYR A 395 -5.34 15.46 24.94
CA TYR A 395 -6.08 16.19 25.97
C TYR A 395 -7.45 16.63 25.45
N ARG A 396 -8.52 16.21 26.11
CA ARG A 396 -9.92 16.44 25.76
C ARG A 396 -10.62 17.25 26.88
N PRO A 397 -10.48 18.59 26.90
CA PRO A 397 -10.98 19.43 28.00
C PRO A 397 -12.51 19.47 28.09
N ILE A 398 -13.19 19.45 26.94
CA ILE A 398 -14.65 19.51 26.82
C ILE A 398 -15.11 18.64 25.65
N GLY A 399 -16.40 18.29 25.63
CA GLY A 399 -16.98 17.50 24.54
C GLY A 399 -16.73 18.15 23.18
N GLY A 400 -16.27 17.36 22.22
CA GLY A 400 -16.00 17.79 20.85
C GLY A 400 -14.67 18.54 20.64
N LEU A 401 -13.92 18.94 21.68
CA LEU A 401 -12.63 19.61 21.55
C LEU A 401 -11.49 18.70 22.03
N SER A 402 -10.47 18.50 21.21
CA SER A 402 -9.31 17.67 21.52
C SER A 402 -8.02 18.36 21.06
N PHE A 403 -6.97 18.22 21.85
CA PHE A 403 -5.61 18.66 21.49
C PHE A 403 -4.68 17.47 21.58
N ASN A 404 -3.67 17.42 20.73
CA ASN A 404 -2.64 16.39 20.73
C ASN A 404 -1.25 17.00 20.60
N LEU A 405 -0.32 16.47 21.38
CA LEU A 405 1.11 16.71 21.25
C LEU A 405 1.79 15.37 20.99
N SER A 406 2.52 15.28 19.89
CA SER A 406 3.29 14.09 19.53
C SER A 406 4.75 14.46 19.32
N GLN A 407 5.66 13.62 19.81
CA GLN A 407 7.09 13.76 19.64
C GLN A 407 7.67 12.43 19.15
N ASP A 408 8.38 12.47 18.02
CA ASP A 408 9.06 11.31 17.43
C ASP A 408 10.57 11.56 17.34
N GLY A 409 11.36 10.53 17.63
CA GLY A 409 12.79 10.47 17.39
C GLY A 409 13.14 9.33 16.44
N ILE A 410 13.95 9.62 15.41
CA ILE A 410 14.32 8.67 14.37
C ILE A 410 15.83 8.73 14.15
N ILE A 411 16.48 7.56 14.07
CA ILE A 411 17.88 7.43 13.66
C ILE A 411 17.91 6.45 12.48
N ASN A 412 18.43 6.89 11.34
CA ASN A 412 18.63 6.07 10.16
C ASN A 412 20.11 5.96 9.83
N THR A 413 20.58 4.75 9.52
CA THR A 413 21.95 4.51 9.02
C THR A 413 21.91 3.78 7.68
N LEU A 414 22.90 4.02 6.83
CA LEU A 414 23.12 3.28 5.59
C LEU A 414 24.60 2.89 5.48
N ASN A 415 24.86 1.59 5.30
CA ASN A 415 26.17 1.05 4.98
C ASN A 415 26.12 0.32 3.65
N THR A 416 27.20 0.39 2.88
CA THR A 416 27.31 -0.30 1.58
C THR A 416 28.77 -0.66 1.31
N ASP A 417 28.99 -1.62 0.40
CA ASP A 417 30.31 -2.01 -0.12
C ASP A 417 30.74 -1.21 -1.37
N LEU A 418 29.97 -0.16 -1.74
CA LEU A 418 30.35 0.72 -2.83
C LEU A 418 31.67 1.46 -2.53
N GLU A 419 32.57 1.46 -3.52
CA GLU A 419 33.82 2.24 -3.43
C GLU A 419 33.55 3.73 -3.22
N ASN A 420 34.33 4.35 -2.34
CA ASN A 420 34.25 5.78 -2.02
C ASN A 420 32.90 6.24 -1.47
N PHE A 421 32.12 5.34 -0.88
CA PHE A 421 30.88 5.69 -0.18
C PHE A 421 31.19 6.00 1.29
N THR A 422 30.72 7.14 1.76
CA THR A 422 30.80 7.51 3.18
C THR A 422 29.45 7.25 3.84
N SER A 423 29.44 6.43 4.87
CA SER A 423 28.22 6.00 5.58
C SER A 423 27.54 7.19 6.28
N PRO A 424 26.31 7.55 5.91
CA PRO A 424 25.53 8.58 6.60
C PRO A 424 24.77 8.03 7.80
N THR A 425 24.68 8.85 8.85
CA THR A 425 23.73 8.67 9.95
C THR A 425 22.82 9.88 10.02
N ARG A 426 21.51 9.69 9.90
CA ARG A 426 20.51 10.74 9.97
C ARG A 426 19.77 10.70 11.28
N TYR A 427 19.76 11.81 12.00
CA TYR A 427 18.93 12.07 13.18
C TYR A 427 17.76 12.95 12.76
N THR A 428 16.53 12.51 13.06
CA THR A 428 15.32 13.29 12.77
C THR A 428 14.47 13.39 14.01
N SER A 429 14.07 14.61 14.35
CA SER A 429 13.10 14.92 15.39
C SER A 429 11.85 15.51 14.75
N LEU A 430 10.68 14.95 15.04
CA LEU A 430 9.39 15.42 14.56
C LEU A 430 8.53 15.76 15.77
N THR A 431 8.02 17.00 15.81
CA THR A 431 7.07 17.45 16.83
C THR A 431 5.79 17.88 16.16
N ALA A 432 4.67 17.26 16.49
CA ALA A 432 3.36 17.63 15.97
C ALA A 432 2.46 18.16 17.08
N ILE A 433 1.87 19.33 16.85
CA ILE A 433 0.84 19.91 17.68
C ILE A 433 -0.43 19.95 16.85
N ALA A 434 -1.49 19.35 17.34
CA ALA A 434 -2.77 19.27 16.63
C ALA A 434 -3.95 19.60 17.53
N GLY A 435 -4.99 20.19 16.93
CA GLY A 435 -6.28 20.45 17.56
C GLY A 435 -7.40 19.97 16.65
N LYS A 436 -8.44 19.38 17.25
CA LYS A 436 -9.65 18.92 16.55
C LYS A 436 -10.88 19.42 17.29
N TYR A 437 -11.83 19.92 16.52
CA TYR A 437 -13.14 20.32 17.00
C TYR A 437 -14.23 19.57 16.22
N VAL A 438 -15.18 18.99 16.92
CA VAL A 438 -16.28 18.22 16.34
C VAL A 438 -17.59 18.65 16.98
N ASN A 439 -18.56 18.96 16.15
CA ASN A 439 -19.97 19.06 16.53
C ASN A 439 -20.86 18.48 15.44
N ASN A 440 -22.18 18.58 15.59
CA ASN A 440 -23.14 18.00 14.64
C ASN A 440 -23.07 18.59 13.21
N TRP A 441 -22.49 19.77 13.04
CA TRP A 441 -22.45 20.54 11.78
C TRP A 441 -21.04 20.64 11.19
N VAL A 442 -20.04 20.71 12.06
CA VAL A 442 -18.66 21.03 11.69
C VAL A 442 -17.70 20.08 12.35
N MET A 443 -16.77 19.55 11.56
CA MET A 443 -15.54 18.95 12.02
C MET A 443 -14.38 19.77 11.48
N ALA A 444 -13.49 20.22 12.34
CA ALA A 444 -12.30 20.98 11.96
C ALA A 444 -11.06 20.40 12.64
N THR A 445 -9.96 20.30 11.87
CA THR A 445 -8.67 19.87 12.38
C THR A 445 -7.60 20.85 11.92
N ALA A 446 -6.72 21.24 12.84
CA ALA A 446 -5.55 22.04 12.54
C ALA A 446 -4.32 21.42 13.17
N SER A 447 -3.18 21.46 12.51
CA SER A 447 -1.91 20.99 13.06
C SER A 447 -0.71 21.72 12.48
N VAL A 448 0.40 21.68 13.22
CA VAL A 448 1.71 22.08 12.75
C VAL A 448 2.68 20.96 13.04
N LEU A 449 3.40 20.53 12.01
CA LEU A 449 4.52 19.60 12.13
C LEU A 449 5.83 20.38 12.08
N ILE A 450 6.65 20.25 13.11
CA ILE A 450 8.00 20.79 13.18
C ILE A 450 8.96 19.63 12.90
N THR A 451 9.79 19.78 11.86
CA THR A 451 10.82 18.83 11.46
C THR A 451 12.19 19.43 11.71
N ALA A 452 13.01 18.76 12.50
CA ALA A 452 14.44 19.05 12.65
C ALA A 452 15.23 17.80 12.23
N MET A 453 16.25 17.99 11.38
CA MET A 453 17.05 16.89 10.85
C MET A 453 18.52 17.29 10.82
N LYS A 454 19.39 16.32 11.16
CA LYS A 454 20.83 16.43 11.03
C LYS A 454 21.41 15.14 10.46
N ASP A 455 22.21 15.26 9.40
CA ASP A 455 23.02 14.17 8.84
C ASP A 455 24.44 14.29 9.35
N MET A 456 25.01 13.20 9.85
CA MET A 456 26.41 13.06 10.23
C MET A 456 27.07 12.04 9.30
N MET A 457 28.24 12.37 8.80
CA MET A 457 29.03 11.51 7.93
C MET A 457 30.17 10.87 8.70
N GLU A 458 30.47 9.59 8.44
CA GLU A 458 31.54 8.86 9.12
C GLU A 458 32.93 9.49 8.93
N ASP A 459 33.17 10.15 7.78
CA ASP A 459 34.43 10.82 7.46
C ASP A 459 34.53 12.25 8.02
N GLY A 460 33.54 12.71 8.80
CA GLY A 460 33.49 14.06 9.34
C GLY A 460 33.24 15.15 8.30
N SER A 461 32.83 14.78 7.07
CA SER A 461 32.50 15.78 6.03
C SER A 461 31.27 16.61 6.43
N LYS A 462 31.05 17.72 5.69
CA LYS A 462 30.01 18.72 5.98
C LYS A 462 28.66 18.12 6.34
N GLU A 463 28.19 18.45 7.52
CA GLU A 463 26.89 18.08 8.05
C GLU A 463 25.75 18.79 7.31
N GLN A 464 24.62 18.09 7.14
CA GLN A 464 23.39 18.69 6.63
C GLN A 464 22.42 18.90 7.79
N GLU A 465 21.96 20.13 7.97
CA GLU A 465 20.92 20.45 8.95
C GLU A 465 19.72 21.07 8.26
N ARG A 466 18.53 20.68 8.69
CA ARG A 466 17.28 21.22 8.16
C ARG A 466 16.27 21.41 9.29
N PHE A 467 15.58 22.53 9.22
CA PHE A 467 14.47 22.86 10.13
C PHE A 467 13.30 23.40 9.32
N LYS A 468 12.07 22.90 9.60
CA LYS A 468 10.87 23.34 8.89
C LYS A 468 9.63 23.16 9.75
N ALA A 469 8.74 24.15 9.72
CA ALA A 469 7.37 24.05 10.19
C ALA A 469 6.42 23.88 9.00
N SER A 470 5.54 22.88 9.07
CA SER A 470 4.59 22.50 8.02
C SER A 470 3.17 22.54 8.58
N PRO A 471 2.38 23.56 8.24
CA PRO A 471 1.00 23.69 8.71
C PRO A 471 0.01 22.83 7.92
N TYR A 472 -1.08 22.45 8.58
CA TYR A 472 -2.26 21.80 8.01
C TYR A 472 -3.53 22.36 8.65
N ILE A 473 -4.56 22.52 7.85
CA ILE A 473 -5.91 22.83 8.31
C ILE A 473 -6.93 22.11 7.42
N SER A 474 -7.96 21.57 8.03
CA SER A 474 -9.10 20.98 7.33
C SER A 474 -10.41 21.28 8.02
N ILE A 475 -11.47 21.35 7.24
CA ILE A 475 -12.83 21.58 7.73
C ILE A 475 -13.78 20.73 6.90
N ALA A 476 -14.71 20.04 7.55
CA ALA A 476 -15.88 19.42 6.96
C ALA A 476 -17.15 20.03 7.55
N PHE A 477 -18.08 20.42 6.70
CA PHE A 477 -19.34 21.03 7.07
C PHE A 477 -20.51 20.16 6.60
N LYS A 478 -21.45 19.84 7.50
CA LYS A 478 -22.68 19.07 7.22
C LYS A 478 -23.89 20.02 7.22
N PRO A 479 -24.36 20.50 6.04
CA PRO A 479 -25.43 21.49 5.97
C PRO A 479 -26.83 20.97 6.30
N PHE A 480 -27.04 19.64 6.23
CA PHE A 480 -28.36 19.04 6.41
C PHE A 480 -28.38 18.06 7.58
N LYS A 481 -29.40 18.13 8.46
CA LYS A 481 -29.56 17.23 9.60
C LYS A 481 -29.79 15.77 9.18
N ASN A 482 -30.71 15.56 8.23
CA ASN A 482 -31.24 14.24 7.90
C ASN A 482 -30.51 13.54 6.74
N VAL A 483 -29.55 14.23 6.12
CA VAL A 483 -28.78 13.71 4.98
C VAL A 483 -27.31 13.81 5.35
N ASP A 484 -26.57 12.73 5.20
CA ASP A 484 -25.10 12.75 5.40
C ASP A 484 -24.41 13.26 4.12
N PHE A 485 -24.67 14.55 3.84
CA PHE A 485 -23.98 15.32 2.82
C PHE A 485 -23.00 16.27 3.50
N ARG A 486 -21.76 16.29 3.03
CA ARG A 486 -20.69 17.13 3.60
C ARG A 486 -19.92 17.82 2.51
N VAL A 487 -19.51 19.03 2.81
CA VAL A 487 -18.52 19.80 2.05
C VAL A 487 -17.24 19.81 2.88
N ARG A 488 -16.14 19.39 2.30
CA ARG A 488 -14.83 19.34 2.97
C ARG A 488 -13.80 20.14 2.22
N THR A 489 -12.85 20.72 2.95
CA THR A 489 -11.70 21.41 2.38
C THR A 489 -10.49 21.24 3.26
N PHE A 490 -9.31 21.18 2.65
CA PHE A 490 -8.07 21.25 3.40
C PHE A 490 -6.96 21.99 2.64
N TYR A 491 -6.03 22.51 3.45
CA TYR A 491 -4.72 22.98 3.04
C TYR A 491 -3.65 22.21 3.80
N LYS A 492 -2.58 21.77 3.12
CA LYS A 492 -1.41 21.11 3.73
C LYS A 492 -0.11 21.58 3.08
N ASN A 493 0.85 21.95 3.91
CA ASN A 493 2.24 22.10 3.49
C ASN A 493 3.02 20.84 3.83
N ILE A 494 3.82 20.35 2.88
CA ILE A 494 4.63 19.15 3.01
C ILE A 494 6.08 19.49 2.74
N PHE A 495 6.96 18.88 3.51
CA PHE A 495 8.38 19.03 3.42
C PHE A 495 9.02 17.64 3.30
N ARG A 496 9.62 17.37 2.13
CA ARG A 496 10.28 16.09 1.87
C ARG A 496 11.80 16.28 1.91
N LEU A 497 12.46 15.57 2.80
CA LEU A 497 13.91 15.50 2.87
C LEU A 497 14.47 14.68 1.70
N PRO A 498 15.63 15.08 1.10
CA PRO A 498 16.36 14.24 0.16
C PRO A 498 16.74 12.90 0.80
N THR A 499 16.72 11.84 0.03
CA THR A 499 17.13 10.50 0.47
C THR A 499 18.63 10.36 0.54
N PHE A 500 19.15 9.28 1.12
CA PHE A 500 20.58 9.01 1.11
C PHE A 500 21.12 8.82 -0.31
N ASN A 501 20.35 8.18 -1.20
CA ASN A 501 20.76 8.08 -2.60
C ASN A 501 20.75 9.43 -3.31
N ASP A 502 19.78 10.30 -3.05
CA ASP A 502 19.75 11.65 -3.62
C ASP A 502 21.01 12.45 -3.25
N LEU A 503 21.50 12.30 -2.02
CA LEU A 503 22.62 13.09 -1.48
C LEU A 503 23.99 12.44 -1.67
N TYR A 504 24.09 11.12 -1.44
CA TYR A 504 25.38 10.48 -1.17
C TYR A 504 25.72 9.34 -2.14
N TYR A 505 24.81 8.94 -3.07
CA TYR A 505 25.05 7.81 -3.96
C TYR A 505 26.14 8.12 -5.00
N GLY A 506 27.36 7.67 -4.75
CA GLY A 506 28.49 7.63 -5.65
C GLY A 506 28.63 8.82 -6.61
N LYS A 507 28.53 8.54 -7.91
CA LYS A 507 28.69 9.54 -8.99
C LYS A 507 27.42 10.37 -9.26
N VAL A 508 26.27 10.02 -8.68
CA VAL A 508 24.96 10.60 -9.01
C VAL A 508 24.46 11.54 -7.91
N GLY A 509 24.75 11.24 -6.65
CA GLY A 509 24.31 12.01 -5.50
C GLY A 509 24.80 13.45 -5.50
N ASN A 510 24.01 14.35 -4.94
CA ASN A 510 24.33 15.76 -4.82
C ASN A 510 24.03 16.25 -3.41
N ARG A 511 25.08 16.58 -2.65
CA ARG A 511 24.98 17.02 -1.26
C ARG A 511 24.36 18.42 -1.09
N ASP A 512 24.25 19.21 -2.18
CA ASP A 512 23.69 20.56 -2.14
C ASP A 512 22.18 20.61 -2.38
N LEU A 513 21.52 19.46 -2.47
CA LEU A 513 20.08 19.38 -2.69
C LEU A 513 19.28 20.03 -1.56
N LEU A 514 18.31 20.83 -1.98
CA LEU A 514 17.28 21.39 -1.11
C LEU A 514 16.11 20.39 -0.97
N PRO A 515 15.44 20.38 0.17
CA PRO A 515 14.22 19.61 0.33
C PRO A 515 13.10 20.04 -0.63
N GLU A 516 12.31 19.09 -1.09
CA GLU A 516 11.09 19.39 -1.85
C GLU A 516 10.02 19.97 -0.93
N THR A 517 9.28 20.94 -1.43
CA THR A 517 8.12 21.52 -0.74
C THR A 517 6.88 21.39 -1.60
N THR A 518 5.78 20.92 -1.02
CA THR A 518 4.50 20.79 -1.71
C THR A 518 3.42 21.50 -0.92
N ASN A 519 2.63 22.35 -1.58
CA ASN A 519 1.39 22.91 -1.05
C ASN A 519 0.23 22.17 -1.69
N GLN A 520 -0.62 21.57 -0.86
CA GLN A 520 -1.83 20.86 -1.29
C GLN A 520 -3.07 21.66 -0.91
N TYR A 521 -4.01 21.78 -1.84
CA TYR A 521 -5.33 22.35 -1.67
C TYR A 521 -6.37 21.35 -2.14
N ASN A 522 -7.44 21.17 -1.40
CA ASN A 522 -8.53 20.26 -1.75
C ASN A 522 -9.88 20.85 -1.37
N VAL A 523 -10.86 20.66 -2.24
CA VAL A 523 -12.28 20.88 -1.94
C VAL A 523 -13.03 19.64 -2.40
N GLY A 524 -13.86 19.09 -1.53
CA GLY A 524 -14.57 17.85 -1.79
C GLY A 524 -16.01 17.86 -1.29
N LEU A 525 -16.78 16.96 -1.88
CA LEU A 525 -18.17 16.69 -1.53
C LEU A 525 -18.28 15.21 -1.18
N THR A 526 -18.97 14.89 -0.11
CA THR A 526 -19.34 13.50 0.23
C THR A 526 -20.84 13.42 0.45
N PHE A 527 -21.42 12.34 -0.01
CA PHE A 527 -22.82 12.01 0.17
C PHE A 527 -22.95 10.55 0.53
N GLN A 528 -23.64 10.26 1.63
CA GLN A 528 -23.95 8.91 2.02
C GLN A 528 -25.40 8.82 2.48
N HIS A 529 -26.11 7.82 1.95
CA HIS A 529 -27.52 7.65 2.27
C HIS A 529 -27.93 6.17 2.15
N SER A 530 -28.82 5.74 3.06
CA SER A 530 -29.59 4.53 2.91
C SER A 530 -30.95 4.89 2.30
N ILE A 531 -31.17 4.49 1.05
CA ILE A 531 -32.37 4.91 0.29
C ILE A 531 -33.59 4.11 0.74
N THR A 532 -33.42 2.79 0.86
CA THR A 532 -34.44 1.83 1.33
C THR A 532 -33.74 0.68 2.06
N GLU A 533 -34.49 -0.22 2.68
CA GLU A 533 -33.98 -1.48 3.22
C GLU A 533 -33.29 -2.36 2.17
N TYR A 534 -33.73 -2.27 0.90
CA TYR A 534 -33.12 -2.95 -0.25
C TYR A 534 -31.88 -2.24 -0.81
N VAL A 535 -31.69 -0.95 -0.49
CA VAL A 535 -30.53 -0.16 -0.90
C VAL A 535 -29.91 0.47 0.35
N PRO A 536 -29.25 -0.34 1.17
CA PRO A 536 -28.73 0.09 2.48
C PRO A 536 -27.59 1.09 2.36
N LEU A 537 -26.88 1.14 1.22
CA LEU A 537 -25.75 2.04 1.02
C LEU A 537 -25.72 2.61 -0.39
N LEU A 538 -25.77 3.92 -0.48
CA LEU A 538 -25.26 4.72 -1.59
C LEU A 538 -24.24 5.71 -1.04
N ALA A 539 -22.96 5.59 -1.45
CA ALA A 539 -21.90 6.49 -1.02
C ALA A 539 -21.21 7.10 -2.23
N LEU A 540 -21.11 8.41 -2.27
CA LEU A 540 -20.49 9.18 -3.34
C LEU A 540 -19.47 10.16 -2.74
N SER A 541 -18.32 10.30 -3.37
CA SER A 541 -17.30 11.30 -3.03
C SER A 541 -16.71 11.90 -4.30
N CYS A 542 -16.52 13.21 -4.29
CA CYS A 542 -15.89 13.94 -5.38
C CYS A 542 -14.96 15.00 -4.79
N ASP A 543 -13.68 14.93 -5.12
CA ASP A 543 -12.64 15.84 -4.62
C ASP A 543 -11.90 16.50 -5.76
N VAL A 544 -11.87 17.82 -5.79
CA VAL A 544 -11.04 18.64 -6.68
C VAL A 544 -9.81 19.09 -5.90
N TYR A 545 -8.63 18.96 -6.47
CA TYR A 545 -7.40 19.29 -5.80
C TYR A 545 -6.40 20.04 -6.68
N HIS A 546 -5.55 20.81 -6.02
CA HIS A 546 -4.39 21.47 -6.62
C HIS A 546 -3.15 21.28 -5.72
N ASN A 547 -2.03 20.83 -6.33
CA ASN A 547 -0.75 20.69 -5.66
C ASN A 547 0.32 21.51 -6.40
N ASP A 548 1.03 22.39 -5.70
CA ASP A 548 2.18 23.14 -6.19
C ASP A 548 3.46 22.55 -5.58
N VAL A 549 4.25 21.86 -6.38
CA VAL A 549 5.50 21.21 -5.97
C VAL A 549 6.68 22.09 -6.39
N ARG A 550 7.57 22.41 -5.45
CA ARG A 550 8.78 23.21 -5.66
C ARG A 550 10.02 22.43 -5.24
N ASN A 551 11.14 22.76 -5.89
CA ASN A 551 12.44 22.10 -5.69
C ASN A 551 12.37 20.59 -5.93
N LYS A 552 11.59 20.16 -6.92
CA LYS A 552 11.45 18.73 -7.22
C LYS A 552 12.81 18.11 -7.52
N ILE A 553 13.16 17.06 -6.81
CA ILE A 553 14.42 16.34 -6.98
C ILE A 553 14.26 15.38 -8.16
N VAL A 554 15.12 15.50 -9.15
CA VAL A 554 15.15 14.66 -10.35
C VAL A 554 16.57 14.28 -10.71
N ALA A 555 16.74 13.09 -11.30
CA ALA A 555 18.00 12.71 -11.93
C ALA A 555 18.11 13.42 -13.29
N TYR A 556 19.22 14.08 -13.54
CA TYR A 556 19.47 14.85 -14.75
C TYR A 556 20.81 14.46 -15.40
N PRO A 557 20.88 14.25 -16.73
CA PRO A 557 22.14 14.02 -17.41
C PRO A 557 22.97 15.31 -17.40
N THR A 558 24.27 15.21 -17.10
CA THR A 558 25.20 16.33 -17.09
C THR A 558 25.74 16.64 -18.51
N LYS A 559 26.98 17.00 -18.67
CA LYS A 559 27.60 17.35 -19.97
C LYS A 559 27.59 16.24 -21.01
N ASN A 560 27.43 14.99 -20.59
CA ASN A 560 27.24 13.84 -21.47
C ASN A 560 26.10 12.94 -20.97
N ILE A 561 25.51 12.16 -21.88
CA ILE A 561 24.37 11.28 -21.61
C ILE A 561 24.70 10.10 -20.68
N TYR A 562 25.97 9.89 -20.34
CA TYR A 562 26.42 8.78 -19.48
C TYR A 562 26.64 9.20 -18.02
N THR A 563 26.67 10.53 -17.76
CA THR A 563 26.90 11.04 -16.41
C THR A 563 25.64 11.76 -15.90
N TRP A 564 25.06 11.26 -14.84
CA TRP A 564 23.85 11.80 -14.21
C TRP A 564 24.18 12.46 -12.88
N THR A 565 23.37 13.39 -12.47
CA THR A 565 23.39 13.98 -11.13
C THR A 565 21.98 14.26 -10.64
N MET A 566 21.81 14.34 -9.34
CA MET A 566 20.54 14.74 -8.73
C MET A 566 20.50 16.27 -8.63
N LEU A 567 19.40 16.87 -9.09
CA LEU A 567 19.20 18.33 -9.04
C LEU A 567 17.82 18.68 -8.49
N ASN A 568 17.73 19.83 -7.84
CA ASN A 568 16.46 20.48 -7.58
C ASN A 568 15.99 21.18 -8.86
N TYR A 569 15.52 20.39 -9.80
CA TYR A 569 15.06 20.88 -11.07
C TYR A 569 13.55 20.71 -11.14
N GLY A 570 12.86 21.81 -10.91
CA GLY A 570 11.49 21.80 -11.30
C GLY A 570 10.48 22.32 -10.31
N ARG A 571 9.52 22.96 -10.91
CA ARG A 571 8.20 23.23 -10.36
C ARG A 571 7.19 22.42 -11.11
N VAL A 572 6.35 21.69 -10.37
CA VAL A 572 5.25 20.87 -10.95
C VAL A 572 3.93 21.39 -10.42
N SER A 573 3.01 21.69 -11.34
CA SER A 573 1.64 22.07 -11.03
C SER A 573 0.71 20.89 -11.33
N ILE A 574 0.01 20.40 -10.31
CA ILE A 574 -0.90 19.26 -10.42
C ILE A 574 -2.31 19.71 -10.09
N THR A 575 -3.23 19.56 -11.02
CA THR A 575 -4.65 19.82 -10.78
C THR A 575 -5.46 18.62 -11.21
N GLY A 576 -6.39 18.18 -10.38
CA GLY A 576 -7.16 16.99 -10.69
C GLY A 576 -8.49 16.90 -9.96
N LEU A 577 -9.20 15.83 -10.30
CA LEU A 577 -10.46 15.43 -9.73
C LEU A 577 -10.43 13.93 -9.44
N ASP A 578 -10.81 13.55 -8.24
CA ASP A 578 -11.03 12.17 -7.82
C ASP A 578 -12.51 11.97 -7.52
N PHE A 579 -13.10 10.92 -8.11
CA PHE A 579 -14.47 10.51 -7.85
C PHE A 579 -14.48 9.06 -7.37
N THR A 580 -15.31 8.78 -6.37
CA THR A 580 -15.63 7.41 -5.89
C THR A 580 -17.12 7.28 -5.70
N GLY A 581 -17.66 6.14 -6.10
CA GLY A 581 -19.05 5.76 -5.88
C GLY A 581 -19.15 4.30 -5.48
N ASP A 582 -19.91 4.01 -4.42
CA ASP A 582 -20.24 2.66 -3.97
C ASP A 582 -21.74 2.54 -3.77
N LEU A 583 -22.31 1.44 -4.25
CA LEU A 583 -23.71 1.09 -4.13
C LEU A 583 -23.82 -0.35 -3.63
N GLU A 584 -24.67 -0.56 -2.63
CA GLU A 584 -25.05 -1.89 -2.16
C GLU A 584 -26.55 -2.06 -2.30
N VAL A 585 -26.95 -3.21 -2.87
CA VAL A 585 -28.34 -3.61 -3.03
C VAL A 585 -28.51 -4.97 -2.35
N ALA A 586 -29.28 -5.02 -1.28
CA ALA A 586 -29.60 -6.21 -0.50
C ALA A 586 -31.04 -6.65 -0.82
N LEU A 587 -31.20 -7.54 -1.78
CA LEU A 587 -32.52 -8.07 -2.16
C LEU A 587 -33.06 -9.06 -1.13
N HIS A 588 -32.16 -9.73 -0.42
CA HIS A 588 -32.41 -10.63 0.70
C HIS A 588 -31.18 -10.60 1.62
N PRO A 589 -31.26 -10.93 2.92
CA PRO A 589 -30.08 -10.99 3.78
C PRO A 589 -28.90 -11.79 3.23
N ASP A 590 -29.19 -12.83 2.45
CA ASP A 590 -28.18 -13.70 1.82
C ASP A 590 -27.95 -13.40 0.33
N PHE A 591 -28.61 -12.39 -0.25
CA PHE A 591 -28.48 -12.01 -1.66
C PHE A 591 -28.14 -10.52 -1.77
N THR A 592 -26.87 -10.22 -1.94
CA THR A 592 -26.35 -8.86 -2.00
C THR A 592 -25.63 -8.62 -3.33
N ILE A 593 -25.88 -7.46 -3.92
CA ILE A 593 -25.15 -6.94 -5.08
C ILE A 593 -24.37 -5.72 -4.63
N THR A 594 -23.08 -5.71 -4.89
CA THR A 594 -22.20 -4.58 -4.62
C THR A 594 -21.65 -4.01 -5.92
N LEU A 595 -21.70 -2.69 -6.08
CA LEU A 595 -21.11 -2.01 -7.21
C LEU A 595 -20.21 -0.91 -6.68
N GLY A 596 -19.04 -0.72 -7.29
CA GLY A 596 -18.14 0.37 -6.96
C GLY A 596 -17.40 0.85 -8.19
N ALA A 597 -17.15 2.15 -8.24
CA ALA A 597 -16.40 2.78 -9.33
C ALA A 597 -15.51 3.90 -8.80
N THR A 598 -14.33 4.04 -9.38
CA THR A 598 -13.45 5.18 -9.18
C THR A 598 -13.09 5.81 -10.51
N TYR A 599 -12.95 7.13 -10.51
CA TYR A 599 -12.48 7.90 -11.66
C TYR A 599 -11.52 8.99 -11.18
N THR A 600 -10.40 9.13 -11.86
CA THR A 600 -9.42 10.18 -11.60
C THR A 600 -9.11 10.91 -12.90
N TYR A 601 -9.25 12.24 -12.87
CA TYR A 601 -8.66 13.14 -13.85
C TYR A 601 -7.47 13.84 -13.21
N ASN A 602 -6.31 13.83 -13.89
CA ASN A 602 -5.07 14.37 -13.33
C ASN A 602 -4.23 15.07 -14.39
N ARG A 603 -4.01 16.36 -14.21
CA ARG A 603 -3.17 17.20 -15.04
C ARG A 603 -1.94 17.64 -14.24
N ALA A 604 -0.83 16.89 -14.39
CA ALA A 604 0.44 17.12 -13.70
C ALA A 604 1.47 17.69 -14.69
N LEU A 605 1.74 18.98 -14.64
CA LEU A 605 2.51 19.71 -15.63
C LEU A 605 3.85 20.19 -15.08
N ASN A 606 4.92 20.05 -15.89
CA ASN A 606 6.16 20.76 -15.67
C ASN A 606 5.96 22.26 -15.94
N VAL A 607 6.14 23.09 -14.93
CA VAL A 607 6.04 24.55 -15.01
C VAL A 607 7.33 25.24 -14.55
N THR A 608 8.45 24.57 -14.74
CA THR A 608 9.77 25.00 -14.28
C THR A 608 10.25 26.25 -15.02
N ASN A 609 10.45 26.14 -16.31
CA ASN A 609 10.98 27.23 -17.13
C ASN A 609 10.19 27.36 -18.43
N PRO A 610 9.56 28.53 -18.68
CA PRO A 610 8.76 28.76 -19.89
C PRO A 610 9.53 28.58 -21.21
N SER A 611 10.84 28.69 -21.18
CA SER A 611 11.72 28.55 -22.37
C SER A 611 12.05 27.09 -22.71
N ASP A 612 11.74 26.14 -21.83
CA ASP A 612 12.06 24.73 -22.03
C ASP A 612 11.06 24.07 -22.99
N ARG A 613 11.53 23.14 -23.83
CA ARG A 613 10.69 22.41 -24.79
C ARG A 613 9.59 21.55 -24.14
N ASP A 614 9.80 21.14 -22.89
CA ASP A 614 8.86 20.35 -22.09
C ASP A 614 8.02 21.21 -21.11
N TYR A 615 8.04 22.53 -21.27
CA TYR A 615 7.17 23.43 -20.49
C TYR A 615 5.70 23.13 -20.73
N ARG A 616 4.94 22.94 -19.64
CA ARG A 616 3.52 22.52 -19.63
C ARG A 616 3.26 21.14 -20.23
N HIS A 617 4.27 20.31 -20.35
CA HIS A 617 4.09 18.90 -20.66
C HIS A 617 3.70 18.13 -19.40
N GLN A 618 2.95 17.03 -19.58
CA GLN A 618 2.61 16.09 -18.52
C GLN A 618 3.89 15.40 -18.05
N ILE A 619 4.09 15.30 -16.74
CA ILE A 619 5.27 14.62 -16.19
C ILE A 619 5.18 13.09 -16.44
N PRO A 620 6.33 12.37 -16.43
CA PRO A 620 6.39 10.97 -16.81
C PRO A 620 5.48 10.07 -15.96
N TYR A 621 4.94 9.04 -16.58
CA TYR A 621 4.12 8.00 -15.96
C TYR A 621 2.90 8.50 -15.18
N THR A 622 2.35 9.64 -15.57
CA THR A 622 1.13 10.20 -14.99
C THR A 622 0.02 10.23 -16.05
N PRO A 623 -0.93 9.29 -16.04
CA PRO A 623 -2.05 9.31 -16.95
C PRO A 623 -2.98 10.49 -16.63
N ARG A 624 -3.59 11.09 -17.65
CA ARG A 624 -4.61 12.13 -17.44
C ARG A 624 -5.90 11.58 -16.88
N ILE A 625 -6.24 10.36 -17.24
CA ILE A 625 -7.45 9.68 -16.80
C ILE A 625 -7.10 8.25 -16.35
N SER A 626 -7.67 7.83 -15.27
CA SER A 626 -7.56 6.45 -14.74
C SER A 626 -8.74 6.13 -13.85
N GLY A 627 -8.92 4.88 -13.52
CA GLY A 627 -9.96 4.48 -12.60
C GLY A 627 -10.05 2.98 -12.42
N SER A 628 -11.05 2.59 -11.65
CA SER A 628 -11.37 1.18 -11.41
C SER A 628 -12.88 0.98 -11.32
N GLY A 629 -13.30 -0.27 -11.53
CA GLY A 629 -14.67 -0.73 -11.32
C GLY A 629 -14.66 -2.04 -10.57
N LYS A 630 -15.66 -2.26 -9.73
CA LYS A 630 -15.90 -3.53 -9.05
C LYS A 630 -17.40 -3.83 -9.08
N ALA A 631 -17.74 -5.10 -9.24
CA ALA A 631 -19.09 -5.61 -9.12
C ALA A 631 -19.06 -6.97 -8.43
N GLY A 632 -19.86 -7.15 -7.40
CA GLY A 632 -19.97 -8.39 -6.65
C GLY A 632 -21.41 -8.86 -6.55
N ILE A 633 -21.61 -10.15 -6.65
CA ILE A 633 -22.89 -10.82 -6.35
C ILE A 633 -22.58 -11.88 -5.31
N LYS A 634 -23.20 -11.76 -4.14
CA LYS A 634 -23.10 -12.73 -3.06
C LYS A 634 -24.44 -13.44 -2.89
N THR A 635 -24.39 -14.76 -2.90
CA THR A 635 -25.54 -15.63 -2.67
C THR A 635 -25.17 -16.68 -1.61
N PRO A 636 -26.14 -17.45 -1.06
CA PRO A 636 -25.80 -18.54 -0.15
C PRO A 636 -24.93 -19.65 -0.77
N TRP A 637 -24.96 -19.77 -2.09
CA TRP A 637 -24.30 -20.89 -2.81
C TRP A 637 -22.94 -20.47 -3.42
N PHE A 638 -22.75 -19.19 -3.78
CA PHE A 638 -21.52 -18.71 -4.38
C PHE A 638 -21.43 -17.19 -4.28
N SER A 639 -20.21 -16.69 -4.40
CA SER A 639 -19.93 -15.28 -4.65
C SER A 639 -19.17 -15.13 -5.96
N ILE A 640 -19.63 -14.21 -6.81
CA ILE A 640 -18.94 -13.84 -8.05
C ILE A 640 -18.50 -12.40 -7.93
N ASN A 641 -17.22 -12.13 -8.24
CA ASN A 641 -16.69 -10.79 -8.20
C ASN A 641 -15.98 -10.47 -9.52
N TYR A 642 -16.30 -9.33 -10.06
CA TYR A 642 -15.64 -8.73 -11.22
C TYR A 642 -14.91 -7.49 -10.79
N SER A 643 -13.68 -7.32 -11.27
CA SER A 643 -12.90 -6.11 -11.07
C SER A 643 -12.28 -5.63 -12.37
N LEU A 644 -12.20 -4.33 -12.51
CA LEU A 644 -11.61 -3.63 -13.66
C LEU A 644 -10.66 -2.57 -13.14
N VAL A 645 -9.46 -2.50 -13.70
CA VAL A 645 -8.53 -1.38 -13.53
C VAL A 645 -8.19 -0.84 -14.92
N TRP A 646 -8.26 0.46 -15.10
CA TRP A 646 -7.94 1.08 -16.37
C TRP A 646 -7.09 2.34 -16.20
N SER A 647 -6.27 2.61 -17.20
CA SER A 647 -5.43 3.80 -17.28
C SER A 647 -5.39 4.30 -18.71
N GLY A 648 -5.55 5.60 -18.88
CA GLY A 648 -5.32 6.26 -20.16
C GLY A 648 -3.85 6.25 -20.58
N HIS A 649 -3.57 6.79 -21.74
CA HIS A 649 -2.20 6.94 -22.21
C HIS A 649 -1.40 7.89 -21.29
N ARG A 650 -0.08 7.67 -21.25
CA ARG A 650 0.89 8.45 -20.49
C ARG A 650 2.20 8.53 -21.26
N TYR A 651 3.15 9.30 -20.78
CA TYR A 651 4.46 9.44 -21.43
C TYR A 651 5.57 8.88 -20.54
N ALA A 652 6.56 8.25 -21.14
CA ALA A 652 7.69 7.66 -20.44
C ALA A 652 8.73 8.70 -19.99
N VAL A 653 8.79 9.84 -20.66
CA VAL A 653 9.69 10.96 -20.40
C VAL A 653 8.94 12.28 -20.41
N ASN A 654 9.58 13.39 -19.98
CA ASN A 654 8.96 14.72 -19.92
C ASN A 654 8.47 15.23 -21.29
N GLN A 655 9.08 14.80 -22.39
CA GLN A 655 8.67 15.22 -23.73
C GLN A 655 7.46 14.42 -24.18
N ASN A 656 6.31 15.08 -24.35
CA ASN A 656 5.03 14.46 -24.67
C ASN A 656 4.86 14.23 -26.18
N TYR A 657 5.88 13.65 -26.82
CA TYR A 657 5.80 13.23 -28.23
C TYR A 657 5.16 11.85 -28.36
N LYS A 658 4.64 11.54 -29.54
CA LYS A 658 3.97 10.27 -29.83
C LYS A 658 4.87 9.07 -29.56
N GLU A 659 6.16 9.19 -29.87
CA GLU A 659 7.20 8.17 -29.70
C GLU A 659 7.46 7.82 -28.22
N ASN A 660 7.18 8.76 -27.31
CA ASN A 660 7.34 8.60 -25.88
C ASN A 660 6.06 8.11 -25.17
N ARG A 661 4.99 7.90 -25.95
CA ARG A 661 3.70 7.50 -25.42
C ARG A 661 3.70 6.04 -25.01
N VAL A 662 3.11 5.77 -23.85
CA VAL A 662 2.74 4.45 -23.36
C VAL A 662 1.23 4.36 -23.46
N GLU A 663 0.73 3.38 -24.17
CA GLU A 663 -0.69 3.22 -24.46
C GLU A 663 -1.49 2.93 -23.18
N GLY A 664 -2.77 3.33 -23.20
CA GLY A 664 -3.73 3.01 -22.15
C GLY A 664 -4.10 1.53 -22.17
N TYR A 665 -4.71 1.05 -21.07
CA TYR A 665 -5.16 -0.32 -20.95
C TYR A 665 -6.43 -0.44 -20.10
N PHE A 666 -7.11 -1.57 -20.28
CA PHE A 666 -8.19 -2.06 -19.44
C PHE A 666 -7.82 -3.47 -18.99
N ASP A 667 -7.69 -3.69 -17.69
CA ASP A 667 -7.39 -5.00 -17.09
C ASP A 667 -8.61 -5.49 -16.34
N HIS A 668 -9.20 -6.55 -16.83
CA HIS A 668 -10.44 -7.16 -16.31
C HIS A 668 -10.10 -8.43 -15.56
N SER A 669 -10.69 -8.63 -14.40
CA SER A 669 -10.53 -9.85 -13.63
C SER A 669 -11.89 -10.35 -13.12
N LEU A 670 -12.04 -11.65 -13.03
CA LEU A 670 -13.26 -12.32 -12.57
C LEU A 670 -12.90 -13.41 -11.58
N SER A 671 -13.64 -13.53 -10.51
CA SER A 671 -13.54 -14.66 -9.57
C SER A 671 -14.89 -15.26 -9.22
N ALA A 672 -14.85 -16.52 -8.84
CA ALA A 672 -15.95 -17.25 -8.25
C ALA A 672 -15.46 -17.96 -7.00
N SER A 673 -16.19 -17.84 -5.91
CA SER A 673 -15.82 -18.45 -4.63
C SER A 673 -17.05 -19.04 -3.93
N HIS A 674 -16.79 -20.08 -3.13
CA HIS A 674 -17.77 -20.67 -2.23
C HIS A 674 -17.09 -21.09 -0.93
N GLU A 675 -17.80 -20.92 0.19
CA GLU A 675 -17.33 -21.33 1.52
C GLU A 675 -18.32 -22.38 2.06
N PHE A 676 -17.82 -23.59 2.30
CA PHE A 676 -18.56 -24.71 2.87
C PHE A 676 -18.44 -24.68 4.39
N GLU A 677 -19.55 -24.62 5.09
CA GLU A 677 -19.59 -24.80 6.55
C GLU A 677 -19.55 -26.26 6.93
N ILE A 678 -18.61 -26.63 7.79
CA ILE A 678 -18.48 -27.96 8.36
C ILE A 678 -18.88 -27.88 9.84
N LYS A 679 -19.13 -29.00 10.45
CA LYS A 679 -19.46 -29.08 11.89
C LYS A 679 -18.40 -28.33 12.73
N ASN A 680 -18.82 -27.73 13.84
CA ASN A 680 -17.97 -27.04 14.82
C ASN A 680 -17.25 -25.77 14.32
N GLU A 681 -17.91 -24.94 13.52
CA GLU A 681 -17.42 -23.65 13.02
C GLU A 681 -16.23 -23.74 12.04
N HIS A 682 -15.82 -24.94 11.64
CA HIS A 682 -14.84 -25.11 10.58
C HIS A 682 -15.44 -24.76 9.22
N LYS A 683 -14.68 -24.05 8.40
CA LYS A 683 -15.08 -23.66 7.05
C LYS A 683 -14.00 -24.01 6.04
N ILE A 684 -14.38 -24.61 4.94
CA ILE A 684 -13.50 -24.81 3.79
C ILE A 684 -13.96 -23.88 2.67
N GLY A 685 -13.07 -23.05 2.17
CA GLY A 685 -13.35 -22.17 1.05
C GLY A 685 -12.55 -22.53 -0.19
N VAL A 686 -13.17 -22.34 -1.34
CA VAL A 686 -12.54 -22.49 -2.65
C VAL A 686 -12.76 -21.20 -3.42
N ASN A 687 -11.72 -20.70 -4.07
CA ASN A 687 -11.77 -19.52 -4.95
C ASN A 687 -11.03 -19.82 -6.26
N ILE A 688 -11.65 -19.47 -7.38
CA ILE A 688 -11.05 -19.55 -8.72
C ILE A 688 -11.08 -18.16 -9.33
N GLU A 689 -9.95 -17.73 -9.88
CA GLU A 689 -9.75 -16.40 -10.41
C GLU A 689 -9.19 -16.45 -11.83
N CYS A 690 -9.72 -15.60 -12.70
CA CYS A 690 -9.20 -15.32 -14.03
C CYS A 690 -8.76 -13.85 -14.08
N LEU A 691 -7.47 -13.62 -14.22
CA LEU A 691 -6.85 -12.29 -14.32
C LEU A 691 -6.61 -11.95 -15.77
N ASN A 692 -6.66 -10.64 -16.11
CA ASN A 692 -6.58 -10.15 -17.48
C ASN A 692 -7.48 -10.97 -18.42
N LEU A 693 -8.77 -11.02 -18.08
CA LEU A 693 -9.80 -11.86 -18.73
C LEU A 693 -9.84 -11.67 -20.27
N THR A 694 -9.63 -10.46 -20.72
CA THR A 694 -9.64 -10.09 -22.16
C THR A 694 -8.31 -10.34 -22.85
N ASN A 695 -7.28 -10.81 -22.14
CA ASN A 695 -5.94 -11.11 -22.64
C ASN A 695 -5.28 -9.91 -23.35
N VAL A 696 -5.40 -8.73 -22.78
CA VAL A 696 -4.81 -7.49 -23.32
C VAL A 696 -3.31 -7.48 -23.07
N ASN A 697 -2.53 -7.20 -24.11
CA ASN A 697 -1.10 -6.93 -23.98
C ASN A 697 -0.88 -5.46 -23.66
N TYR A 698 -0.29 -5.14 -22.52
CA TYR A 698 -0.04 -3.78 -22.09
C TYR A 698 1.23 -3.67 -21.25
N CYS A 699 1.72 -2.44 -21.12
CA CYS A 699 2.85 -2.10 -20.24
C CYS A 699 2.38 -1.03 -19.25
N VAL A 700 2.71 -1.15 -17.98
CA VAL A 700 2.56 -0.05 -17.00
C VAL A 700 3.77 0.88 -17.13
N VAL A 701 4.96 0.32 -17.16
CA VAL A 701 6.22 1.00 -17.46
C VAL A 701 6.64 0.62 -18.86
N ARG A 702 7.12 1.59 -19.66
CA ARG A 702 7.53 1.37 -21.05
C ARG A 702 8.55 0.24 -21.14
N TYR A 703 8.35 -0.68 -22.08
CA TYR A 703 9.18 -1.88 -22.27
C TYR A 703 9.15 -2.91 -21.14
N PHE A 704 8.18 -2.80 -20.22
CA PHE A 704 7.93 -3.81 -19.20
C PHE A 704 6.52 -4.40 -19.42
N PRO A 705 6.40 -5.42 -20.28
CA PRO A 705 5.11 -6.03 -20.58
C PRO A 705 4.52 -6.71 -19.36
N MET A 706 3.21 -6.56 -19.18
CA MET A 706 2.44 -7.22 -18.14
C MET A 706 2.02 -8.62 -18.59
N PRO A 707 1.77 -9.57 -17.66
CA PRO A 707 1.25 -10.89 -17.98
C PRO A 707 -0.09 -10.83 -18.72
N GLY A 708 -0.26 -11.68 -19.72
CA GLY A 708 -1.56 -11.94 -20.33
C GLY A 708 -2.52 -12.65 -19.40
N ARG A 709 -3.60 -13.25 -19.97
CA ARG A 709 -4.59 -14.00 -19.19
C ARG A 709 -3.93 -15.08 -18.34
N SER A 710 -4.32 -15.11 -17.08
CA SER A 710 -3.78 -16.06 -16.11
C SER A 710 -4.86 -16.53 -15.13
N TRP A 711 -4.65 -17.70 -14.56
CA TRP A 711 -5.59 -18.35 -13.65
C TRP A 711 -4.93 -18.58 -12.30
N ARG A 712 -5.72 -18.45 -11.23
CA ARG A 712 -5.35 -18.84 -9.88
C ARG A 712 -6.47 -19.64 -9.25
N GLY A 713 -6.11 -20.65 -8.46
CA GLY A 713 -6.99 -21.41 -7.60
C GLY A 713 -6.51 -21.29 -6.16
N THR A 714 -7.41 -21.10 -5.24
CA THR A 714 -7.14 -21.04 -3.80
C THR A 714 -8.07 -21.98 -3.07
N ILE A 715 -7.52 -22.79 -2.17
CA ILE A 715 -8.27 -23.54 -1.19
C ILE A 715 -7.80 -23.13 0.20
N TYR A 716 -8.73 -22.95 1.13
CA TYR A 716 -8.41 -22.63 2.51
C TYR A 716 -9.32 -23.34 3.49
N TRP A 717 -8.79 -23.56 4.67
CA TRP A 717 -9.49 -24.10 5.82
C TRP A 717 -9.37 -23.14 6.99
N LYS A 718 -10.51 -22.73 7.53
CA LYS A 718 -10.63 -21.95 8.78
C LYS A 718 -11.11 -22.89 9.90
N PHE A 719 -10.51 -22.74 11.07
CA PHE A 719 -10.81 -23.58 12.24
C PHE A 719 -10.81 -22.77 13.52
#